data_21613d683f33aa83d749f9a41016e095
#
_entry.id   21613d683f33aa83d749f9a41016e095
#
_cell.length_a   1.000
_cell.length_b   1.000
_cell.length_c   1.000
_cell.angle_alpha   90.00
_cell.angle_beta   90.00
_cell.angle_gamma   90.00
#
_symmetry.space_group_name_H-M   'P 1'
#
loop_
_entity.id
_entity.type
_entity.pdbx_description
1 polymer ?
#
loop_
_entity_poly.entity_id
_entity_poly.type
_entity_poly.pdbx_seq_one_letter_code
_entity_poly.pdbx_strand_id
1 'polypeptide(L)'
;MFKKFEMELAGRTLRVDIGRVCAQANGAALMHYGDTVVLSTATASKEPREGIDFFPLSVEYEEKMYAAGKIPGGFNKREGKASENAILTSRVIDRPMRPLFPKDYRNDVTLNNMVMSVDENCRPELLAMIGSSIATCISDIPFDGPCATTQIGLINGEFIVNPSQAQWQEGDLQLTVASTKQKVIMIEAGANEIPEDKMIEAIYMAHDINQTIIAFIDQIVAECGKEKHSYESCAVPAEMFEAMKQIVSPEEMEVAVFTDDKQTRDKNIDEITDKMKEAFADNEEWLAILGEAVYQYQKKVVRKMILKDHKRPDGREITQIRPLAAEVDIIPRVHGSAMFTRGQTQICDIVTLAPLSEAQKVDGLDDNVTTKRYIHHYNFPSYSVGETKPSRGPGRREIGHGALAERALIPVLPSEKDFPYAIRAVSETFESNGSTSMASTCASCMSLMAAGVPIKRMVAGISCGLVTGDTDDDYIVLTDIQGLEDFFGDMDFKVTGTTEGITAIQMDIKIHGLTRPIVEEAIARTRQARLFIMDTCMKKAIDKPRETVGEYAPKIIQTTIDPAKIGEVVGQRGKTINAIIDECGVKIDITDDGFVSVCGVEQAGMDQAMKYIKTIVEDFEEGKIYEGKVVSIKEFGAFIEFAPGKEGMVHISKVANERIEHVEDVLTLGDRVKCKCMGKDKMGRISFSIKDAQ
;
A
#
# COMPACT_ATOMS: atom_id res chain seq x y z
N MET A 1 33.28 -25.71 -5.17
CA MET A 1 33.31 -26.53 -3.93
C MET A 1 32.25 -25.98 -2.98
N PHE A 2 31.46 -26.84 -2.33
CA PHE A 2 30.45 -26.41 -1.36
C PHE A 2 31.12 -25.88 -0.08
N LYS A 3 30.65 -24.69 0.38
CA LYS A 3 31.08 -24.07 1.65
C LYS A 3 29.86 -23.67 2.45
N LYS A 4 29.96 -23.77 3.76
CA LYS A 4 28.92 -23.40 4.73
C LYS A 4 29.46 -22.31 5.65
N PHE A 5 28.71 -21.23 5.83
CA PHE A 5 29.01 -20.12 6.73
C PHE A 5 27.86 -19.95 7.71
N GLU A 6 28.16 -19.56 8.94
CA GLU A 6 27.19 -19.38 10.00
C GLU A 6 27.56 -18.17 10.86
N MET A 7 26.53 -17.41 11.30
CA MET A 7 26.64 -16.38 12.33
C MET A 7 25.40 -16.37 13.21
N GLU A 8 25.54 -15.92 14.44
CA GLU A 8 24.39 -15.63 15.30
C GLU A 8 23.84 -14.26 14.99
N LEU A 9 22.51 -14.18 14.74
CA LEU A 9 21.78 -12.96 14.43
C LEU A 9 20.48 -12.93 15.23
N ALA A 10 20.34 -11.96 16.13
CA ALA A 10 19.16 -11.81 17.00
C ALA A 10 18.76 -13.11 17.73
N GLY A 11 19.76 -13.84 18.27
CA GLY A 11 19.55 -15.07 19.03
C GLY A 11 19.21 -16.31 18.19
N ARG A 12 19.41 -16.25 16.87
CA ARG A 12 19.17 -17.36 15.93
C ARG A 12 20.34 -17.50 14.96
N THR A 13 20.59 -18.71 14.51
CA THR A 13 21.68 -18.97 13.55
C THR A 13 21.25 -18.62 12.12
N LEU A 14 21.93 -17.63 11.53
CA LEU A 14 21.90 -17.37 10.09
C LEU A 14 22.96 -18.23 9.40
N ARG A 15 22.55 -19.08 8.48
CA ARG A 15 23.43 -19.96 7.72
C ARG A 15 23.35 -19.66 6.23
N VAL A 16 24.50 -19.71 5.57
CA VAL A 16 24.63 -19.49 4.12
C VAL A 16 25.38 -20.65 3.49
N ASP A 17 24.76 -21.33 2.53
CA ASP A 17 25.37 -22.39 1.73
C ASP A 17 25.78 -21.83 0.36
N ILE A 18 27.06 -21.85 0.03
CA ILE A 18 27.62 -21.40 -1.26
C ILE A 18 28.15 -22.60 -2.06
N GLY A 19 27.90 -22.59 -3.39
CA GLY A 19 28.38 -23.64 -4.30
C GLY A 19 27.61 -24.96 -4.23
N ARG A 20 26.46 -24.98 -3.58
CA ARG A 20 25.58 -26.16 -3.46
C ARG A 20 24.60 -26.28 -4.61
N VAL A 21 24.08 -25.15 -5.10
CA VAL A 21 23.03 -25.07 -6.10
C VAL A 21 23.33 -23.96 -7.11
N CYS A 22 22.64 -23.96 -8.24
CA CYS A 22 22.64 -22.88 -9.25
C CYS A 22 24.05 -22.54 -9.81
N ALA A 23 24.83 -23.56 -10.14
CA ALA A 23 26.19 -23.38 -10.64
C ALA A 23 26.31 -22.58 -11.96
N GLN A 24 25.22 -22.38 -12.68
CA GLN A 24 25.19 -21.58 -13.93
C GLN A 24 24.90 -20.09 -13.68
N ALA A 25 24.42 -19.70 -12.49
CA ALA A 25 24.28 -18.30 -12.13
C ALA A 25 25.66 -17.68 -11.87
N ASN A 26 25.80 -16.35 -12.09
CA ASN A 26 27.03 -15.64 -11.77
C ASN A 26 27.34 -15.73 -10.27
N GLY A 27 26.31 -15.64 -9.42
CA GLY A 27 26.38 -15.88 -7.98
C GLY A 27 25.11 -16.51 -7.45
N ALA A 28 25.22 -17.35 -6.42
CA ALA A 28 24.07 -17.98 -5.77
C ALA A 28 24.35 -18.27 -4.31
N ALA A 29 23.37 -18.01 -3.45
CA ALA A 29 23.38 -18.26 -2.02
C ALA A 29 22.08 -18.96 -1.59
N LEU A 30 22.18 -20.10 -0.92
CA LEU A 30 21.04 -20.74 -0.26
C LEU A 30 21.06 -20.32 1.21
N MET A 31 20.11 -19.47 1.57
CA MET A 31 20.00 -18.83 2.87
C MET A 31 19.10 -19.63 3.80
N HIS A 32 19.51 -19.76 5.06
CA HIS A 32 18.73 -20.43 6.11
C HIS A 32 18.68 -19.56 7.37
N TYR A 33 17.50 -19.39 7.97
CA TYR A 33 17.32 -18.71 9.24
C TYR A 33 16.15 -19.36 9.97
N GLY A 34 16.41 -20.11 11.05
CA GLY A 34 15.48 -21.12 11.53
C GLY A 34 15.16 -22.13 10.41
N ASP A 35 13.89 -22.46 10.24
CA ASP A 35 13.42 -23.33 9.16
C ASP A 35 13.05 -22.56 7.88
N THR A 36 13.21 -21.24 7.87
CA THR A 36 13.05 -20.44 6.64
C THR A 36 14.23 -20.62 5.71
N VAL A 37 13.94 -20.91 4.45
CA VAL A 37 14.93 -21.10 3.39
C VAL A 37 14.60 -20.23 2.18
N VAL A 38 15.57 -19.44 1.74
CA VAL A 38 15.47 -18.61 0.54
C VAL A 38 16.66 -18.87 -0.37
N LEU A 39 16.39 -19.14 -1.64
CA LEU A 39 17.41 -19.20 -2.68
C LEU A 39 17.54 -17.83 -3.34
N SER A 40 18.71 -17.20 -3.22
CA SER A 40 19.03 -15.92 -3.88
C SER A 40 20.07 -16.15 -4.96
N THR A 41 19.81 -15.63 -6.18
CA THR A 41 20.71 -15.72 -7.32
C THR A 41 20.93 -14.37 -7.96
N ALA A 42 22.12 -14.16 -8.53
CA ALA A 42 22.48 -13.02 -9.34
C ALA A 42 22.96 -13.50 -10.70
N THR A 43 22.41 -12.94 -11.78
CA THR A 43 22.76 -13.30 -13.16
C THR A 43 22.85 -12.03 -13.99
N ALA A 44 23.88 -11.91 -14.82
CA ALA A 44 24.05 -10.79 -15.75
C ALA A 44 24.20 -11.28 -17.18
N SER A 45 23.75 -10.46 -18.15
CA SER A 45 24.04 -10.66 -19.56
C SER A 45 25.53 -10.43 -19.85
N LYS A 46 26.05 -11.02 -20.92
CA LYS A 46 27.45 -10.81 -21.32
C LYS A 46 27.69 -9.43 -21.91
N GLU A 47 26.68 -8.89 -22.58
CA GLU A 47 26.73 -7.61 -23.31
C GLU A 47 25.44 -6.84 -23.02
N PRO A 48 25.45 -5.49 -23.07
CA PRO A 48 24.25 -4.68 -23.00
C PRO A 48 23.37 -4.89 -24.24
N ARG A 49 22.06 -4.64 -24.13
CA ARG A 49 21.16 -4.61 -25.26
C ARG A 49 21.43 -3.37 -26.11
N GLU A 50 21.30 -3.50 -27.44
CA GLU A 50 21.44 -2.38 -28.36
C GLU A 50 20.44 -1.24 -28.04
N GLY A 51 20.93 -0.01 -28.00
CA GLY A 51 20.11 1.19 -27.76
C GLY A 51 19.60 1.37 -26.33
N ILE A 52 20.14 0.65 -25.35
CA ILE A 52 19.74 0.83 -23.95
C ILE A 52 20.39 2.07 -23.33
N ASP A 53 19.58 2.95 -22.75
CA ASP A 53 19.99 4.22 -22.13
C ASP A 53 19.92 4.20 -20.58
N PHE A 54 19.47 3.10 -19.97
CA PHE A 54 19.37 2.94 -18.52
C PHE A 54 19.97 1.62 -18.06
N PHE A 55 20.22 1.48 -16.75
CA PHE A 55 20.65 0.23 -16.14
C PHE A 55 19.47 -0.73 -15.91
N PRO A 56 19.38 -1.86 -16.65
CA PRO A 56 18.25 -2.78 -16.59
C PRO A 56 18.40 -3.81 -15.47
N LEU A 57 18.19 -3.38 -14.22
CA LEU A 57 18.12 -4.26 -13.06
C LEU A 57 16.69 -4.78 -12.87
N SER A 58 16.52 -6.10 -12.88
CA SER A 58 15.29 -6.79 -12.49
C SER A 58 15.47 -7.50 -11.16
N VAL A 59 14.62 -7.23 -10.20
CA VAL A 59 14.58 -7.94 -8.92
C VAL A 59 13.25 -8.68 -8.83
N GLU A 60 13.34 -9.99 -8.61
CA GLU A 60 12.19 -10.87 -8.44
C GLU A 60 12.22 -11.50 -7.03
N TYR A 61 11.06 -11.49 -6.39
CA TYR A 61 10.80 -12.20 -5.14
C TYR A 61 9.63 -13.14 -5.39
N GLU A 62 9.87 -14.44 -5.27
CA GLU A 62 8.91 -15.47 -5.63
C GLU A 62 8.40 -16.19 -4.39
N GLU A 63 7.13 -15.97 -4.08
CA GLU A 63 6.40 -16.68 -3.04
C GLU A 63 5.88 -18.01 -3.61
N LYS A 64 6.50 -19.11 -3.18
CA LYS A 64 6.05 -20.45 -3.56
C LYS A 64 5.14 -21.01 -2.47
N MET A 65 3.90 -21.32 -2.81
CA MET A 65 2.88 -21.79 -1.83
C MET A 65 3.31 -23.07 -1.12
N TYR A 66 4.12 -23.92 -1.76
CA TYR A 66 4.69 -25.11 -1.12
C TYR A 66 5.60 -24.77 0.07
N ALA A 67 6.18 -23.55 0.12
CA ALA A 67 7.03 -23.11 1.23
C ALA A 67 6.25 -23.06 2.56
N ALA A 68 4.94 -22.84 2.50
CA ALA A 68 4.00 -22.90 3.64
C ALA A 68 3.12 -24.17 3.61
N GLY A 69 3.48 -25.20 2.83
CA GLY A 69 2.71 -26.44 2.73
C GLY A 69 1.35 -26.30 2.02
N LYS A 70 1.15 -25.25 1.22
CA LYS A 70 -0.12 -24.93 0.56
C LYS A 70 -0.11 -25.28 -0.93
N ILE A 71 -1.31 -25.54 -1.46
CA ILE A 71 -1.58 -25.58 -2.90
C ILE A 71 -2.23 -24.25 -3.29
N PRO A 72 -1.78 -23.57 -4.37
CA PRO A 72 -2.38 -22.32 -4.82
C PRO A 72 -3.89 -22.37 -4.97
N GLY A 73 -4.61 -21.36 -4.46
CA GLY A 73 -6.07 -21.30 -4.42
C GLY A 73 -6.74 -21.18 -5.79
N GLY A 74 -6.04 -20.64 -6.81
CA GLY A 74 -6.56 -20.43 -8.14
C GLY A 74 -6.97 -21.72 -8.87
N PHE A 75 -7.76 -21.59 -9.94
CA PHE A 75 -8.30 -22.73 -10.69
C PHE A 75 -7.21 -23.69 -11.22
N ASN A 76 -6.11 -23.15 -11.74
CA ASN A 76 -5.01 -23.96 -12.30
C ASN A 76 -4.08 -24.56 -11.24
N LYS A 77 -4.31 -24.29 -9.95
CA LYS A 77 -3.47 -24.76 -8.84
C LYS A 77 -1.97 -24.49 -9.04
N ARG A 78 -1.66 -23.34 -9.62
CA ARG A 78 -0.31 -22.87 -9.91
C ARG A 78 -0.21 -21.39 -9.53
N GLU A 79 0.96 -20.97 -9.05
CA GLU A 79 1.27 -19.55 -8.83
C GLU A 79 1.10 -18.76 -10.13
N GLY A 80 0.42 -17.63 -10.05
CA GLY A 80 0.15 -16.73 -11.17
C GLY A 80 1.11 -15.56 -11.21
N LYS A 81 0.55 -14.35 -11.31
CA LYS A 81 1.32 -13.10 -11.20
C LYS A 81 1.83 -12.94 -9.77
N ALA A 82 2.96 -12.20 -9.62
CA ALA A 82 3.48 -11.84 -8.33
C ALA A 82 2.41 -11.16 -7.46
N SER A 83 2.34 -11.54 -6.18
CA SER A 83 1.46 -10.91 -5.18
C SER A 83 1.87 -9.45 -4.94
N GLU A 84 1.01 -8.67 -4.32
CA GLU A 84 1.34 -7.31 -3.88
C GLU A 84 2.58 -7.34 -2.96
N ASN A 85 2.62 -8.26 -1.98
CA ASN A 85 3.76 -8.44 -1.08
C ASN A 85 5.06 -8.78 -1.84
N ALA A 86 4.99 -9.68 -2.82
CA ALA A 86 6.14 -10.04 -3.65
C ALA A 86 6.68 -8.84 -4.45
N ILE A 87 5.79 -8.01 -5.01
CA ILE A 87 6.17 -6.79 -5.72
C ILE A 87 6.82 -5.78 -4.77
N LEU A 88 6.24 -5.57 -3.60
CA LEU A 88 6.77 -4.64 -2.60
C LEU A 88 8.13 -5.10 -2.07
N THR A 89 8.28 -6.39 -1.76
CA THR A 89 9.56 -6.96 -1.34
C THR A 89 10.64 -6.83 -2.42
N SER A 90 10.29 -7.11 -3.69
CA SER A 90 11.22 -6.89 -4.81
C SER A 90 11.71 -5.44 -4.87
N ARG A 91 10.84 -4.47 -4.62
CA ARG A 91 11.19 -3.04 -4.58
C ARG A 91 12.07 -2.68 -3.38
N VAL A 92 11.83 -3.30 -2.21
CA VAL A 92 12.67 -3.10 -1.01
C VAL A 92 14.07 -3.67 -1.23
N ILE A 93 14.22 -4.75 -2.00
CA ILE A 93 15.52 -5.30 -2.40
C ILE A 93 16.21 -4.42 -3.45
N ASP A 94 15.49 -3.97 -4.49
CA ASP A 94 16.04 -3.15 -5.59
C ASP A 94 16.69 -1.85 -5.07
N ARG A 95 16.02 -1.14 -4.16
CA ARG A 95 16.43 0.19 -3.71
C ARG A 95 17.85 0.26 -3.11
N PRO A 96 18.27 -0.60 -2.17
CA PRO A 96 19.62 -0.57 -1.64
C PRO A 96 20.66 -1.18 -2.59
N MET A 97 20.24 -2.06 -3.52
CA MET A 97 21.16 -2.73 -4.44
C MET A 97 21.52 -1.84 -5.65
N ARG A 98 20.54 -1.17 -6.24
CA ARG A 98 20.70 -0.39 -7.47
C ARG A 98 21.79 0.69 -7.40
N PRO A 99 21.93 1.49 -6.34
CA PRO A 99 22.95 2.54 -6.24
C PRO A 99 24.39 1.99 -6.16
N LEU A 100 24.57 0.71 -5.87
CA LEU A 100 25.88 0.06 -5.69
C LEU A 100 26.41 -0.55 -6.99
N PHE A 101 25.65 -0.52 -8.09
CA PHE A 101 26.18 -0.83 -9.43
C PHE A 101 26.83 0.40 -10.05
N PRO A 102 27.85 0.23 -10.91
CA PRO A 102 28.45 1.36 -11.63
C PRO A 102 27.42 2.13 -12.45
N LYS A 103 27.49 3.46 -12.43
CA LYS A 103 26.49 4.34 -13.10
C LYS A 103 26.49 4.20 -14.63
N ASP A 104 27.58 3.74 -15.19
CA ASP A 104 27.81 3.54 -16.62
C ASP A 104 27.69 2.08 -17.08
N TYR A 105 27.25 1.18 -16.16
CA TYR A 105 26.99 -0.23 -16.48
C TYR A 105 25.61 -0.41 -17.09
N ARG A 106 25.51 -1.14 -18.20
CA ARG A 106 24.26 -1.30 -18.96
C ARG A 106 23.88 -2.75 -19.27
N ASN A 107 24.65 -3.74 -18.80
CA ASN A 107 24.25 -5.14 -18.95
C ASN A 107 22.99 -5.44 -18.14
N ASP A 108 22.13 -6.31 -18.66
CA ASP A 108 20.98 -6.79 -17.90
C ASP A 108 21.43 -7.53 -16.66
N VAL A 109 20.87 -7.21 -15.50
CA VAL A 109 21.07 -7.95 -14.25
C VAL A 109 19.72 -8.39 -13.70
N THR A 110 19.65 -9.67 -13.32
CA THR A 110 18.49 -10.24 -12.64
C THR A 110 18.91 -10.79 -11.29
N LEU A 111 18.27 -10.29 -10.23
CA LEU A 111 18.32 -10.85 -8.89
C LEU A 111 17.03 -11.63 -8.64
N ASN A 112 17.12 -12.94 -8.49
CA ASN A 112 15.95 -13.76 -8.21
C ASN A 112 16.05 -14.33 -6.79
N ASN A 113 14.97 -14.16 -6.02
CA ASN A 113 14.84 -14.65 -4.66
C ASN A 113 13.60 -15.56 -4.57
N MET A 114 13.83 -16.84 -4.36
CA MET A 114 12.76 -17.83 -4.28
C MET A 114 12.60 -18.33 -2.84
N VAL A 115 11.43 -18.14 -2.27
CA VAL A 115 11.08 -18.66 -0.94
C VAL A 115 10.77 -20.14 -1.04
N MET A 116 11.55 -20.98 -0.36
CA MET A 116 11.46 -22.44 -0.44
C MET A 116 10.90 -23.09 0.82
N SER A 117 11.00 -22.42 1.97
CA SER A 117 10.43 -22.83 3.25
C SER A 117 10.19 -21.59 4.12
N VAL A 118 9.15 -21.59 4.94
CA VAL A 118 8.79 -20.49 5.83
C VAL A 118 8.64 -20.99 7.27
N ASP A 119 9.34 -20.32 8.17
CA ASP A 119 9.20 -20.38 9.62
C ASP A 119 8.58 -19.06 10.10
N GLU A 120 7.48 -19.12 10.81
CA GLU A 120 6.77 -17.94 11.33
C GLU A 120 7.64 -17.00 12.18
N ASN A 121 8.71 -17.53 12.76
CA ASN A 121 9.66 -16.76 13.56
C ASN A 121 10.75 -16.09 12.74
N CYS A 122 10.93 -16.44 11.48
CA CYS A 122 12.03 -16.02 10.63
C CYS A 122 11.52 -15.55 9.26
N ARG A 123 11.32 -14.26 9.12
CA ARG A 123 10.72 -13.67 7.91
C ARG A 123 11.58 -13.84 6.66
N PRO A 124 11.04 -14.39 5.56
CA PRO A 124 11.80 -14.68 4.35
C PRO A 124 12.28 -13.42 3.60
N GLU A 125 11.60 -12.29 3.74
CA GLU A 125 11.98 -11.01 3.12
C GLU A 125 13.36 -10.55 3.57
N LEU A 126 13.66 -10.70 4.87
CA LEU A 126 14.99 -10.38 5.41
C LEU A 126 16.09 -11.21 4.76
N LEU A 127 15.85 -12.51 4.61
CA LEU A 127 16.81 -13.42 3.97
C LEU A 127 17.02 -13.09 2.49
N ALA A 128 15.97 -12.73 1.78
CA ALA A 128 16.05 -12.33 0.37
C ALA A 128 16.92 -11.08 0.17
N MET A 129 16.83 -10.09 1.09
CA MET A 129 17.64 -8.88 1.04
C MET A 129 19.12 -9.19 1.29
N ILE A 130 19.44 -9.93 2.35
CA ILE A 130 20.83 -10.34 2.68
C ILE A 130 21.37 -11.27 1.61
N GLY A 131 20.58 -12.24 1.14
CA GLY A 131 20.95 -13.20 0.12
C GLY A 131 21.24 -12.56 -1.24
N SER A 132 20.46 -11.54 -1.64
CA SER A 132 20.72 -10.77 -2.86
C SER A 132 22.08 -10.07 -2.80
N SER A 133 22.42 -9.46 -1.66
CA SER A 133 23.71 -8.82 -1.45
C SER A 133 24.86 -9.86 -1.54
N ILE A 134 24.74 -10.99 -0.84
CA ILE A 134 25.75 -12.06 -0.89
C ILE A 134 25.93 -12.60 -2.30
N ALA A 135 24.83 -12.97 -2.99
CA ALA A 135 24.87 -13.56 -4.33
C ALA A 135 25.55 -12.61 -5.33
N THR A 136 25.28 -11.30 -5.23
CA THR A 136 25.90 -10.28 -6.11
C THR A 136 27.36 -10.05 -5.75
N CYS A 137 27.69 -9.96 -4.45
CA CYS A 137 29.08 -9.73 -4.01
C CYS A 137 30.03 -10.88 -4.40
N ILE A 138 29.59 -12.14 -4.28
CA ILE A 138 30.42 -13.30 -4.64
C ILE A 138 30.47 -13.56 -6.16
N SER A 139 29.61 -12.94 -6.95
CA SER A 139 29.57 -13.05 -8.41
C SER A 139 30.71 -12.27 -9.07
N ASP A 140 30.88 -12.48 -10.36
CA ASP A 140 31.76 -11.67 -11.21
C ASP A 140 31.10 -10.38 -11.73
N ILE A 141 29.86 -10.07 -11.31
CA ILE A 141 29.14 -8.85 -11.71
C ILE A 141 29.74 -7.64 -11.00
N PRO A 142 30.04 -6.51 -11.71
CA PRO A 142 30.51 -5.27 -11.10
C PRO A 142 29.51 -4.75 -10.07
N PHE A 143 29.94 -4.66 -8.81
CA PHE A 143 29.07 -4.25 -7.71
C PHE A 143 29.91 -3.75 -6.53
N ASP A 144 29.59 -2.55 -6.02
CA ASP A 144 30.31 -1.87 -4.94
C ASP A 144 29.60 -2.06 -3.57
N GLY A 145 29.23 -3.30 -3.31
CA GLY A 145 28.70 -3.74 -2.00
C GLY A 145 29.81 -4.23 -1.08
N PRO A 146 29.43 -4.85 0.07
CA PRO A 146 28.08 -5.33 0.41
C PRO A 146 27.15 -4.28 0.97
N CYS A 147 25.85 -4.57 0.92
CA CYS A 147 24.87 -3.98 1.80
C CYS A 147 24.22 -5.06 2.67
N ALA A 148 23.79 -4.68 3.87
CA ALA A 148 23.09 -5.56 4.79
C ALA A 148 21.78 -4.92 5.24
N THR A 149 20.83 -5.74 5.67
CA THR A 149 19.50 -5.29 6.08
C THR A 149 19.12 -5.90 7.42
N THR A 150 18.51 -5.07 8.27
CA THR A 150 17.91 -5.48 9.55
C THR A 150 16.49 -4.92 9.64
N GLN A 151 15.61 -5.68 10.27
CA GLN A 151 14.25 -5.28 10.58
C GLN A 151 14.12 -4.99 12.08
N ILE A 152 13.41 -3.89 12.43
CA ILE A 152 13.13 -3.50 13.82
C ILE A 152 11.62 -3.41 13.99
N GLY A 153 11.08 -4.11 15.00
CA GLY A 153 9.74 -3.95 15.53
C GLY A 153 9.76 -3.13 16.83
N LEU A 154 8.59 -2.64 17.25
CA LEU A 154 8.41 -2.00 18.56
C LEU A 154 7.16 -2.60 19.21
N ILE A 155 7.31 -3.24 20.36
CA ILE A 155 6.20 -3.84 21.12
C ILE A 155 6.32 -3.40 22.58
N ASN A 156 5.25 -2.84 23.12
CA ASN A 156 5.22 -2.36 24.51
C ASN A 156 6.38 -1.39 24.87
N GLY A 157 6.82 -0.60 23.89
CA GLY A 157 7.90 0.37 24.05
C GLY A 157 9.33 -0.20 23.95
N GLU A 158 9.48 -1.51 23.68
CA GLU A 158 10.77 -2.18 23.50
C GLU A 158 11.04 -2.53 22.04
N PHE A 159 12.24 -2.22 21.56
CA PHE A 159 12.68 -2.60 20.21
C PHE A 159 12.98 -4.09 20.11
N ILE A 160 12.49 -4.72 19.05
CA ILE A 160 12.73 -6.12 18.73
C ILE A 160 13.47 -6.21 17.42
N VAL A 161 14.64 -6.84 17.43
CA VAL A 161 15.46 -7.07 16.24
C VAL A 161 14.98 -8.31 15.49
N ASN A 162 14.76 -8.17 14.20
CA ASN A 162 14.24 -9.23 13.32
C ASN A 162 13.04 -9.95 13.93
N PRO A 163 11.92 -9.22 14.15
CA PRO A 163 10.73 -9.74 14.78
C PRO A 163 10.13 -10.92 14.01
N SER A 164 9.43 -11.80 14.73
CA SER A 164 8.60 -12.84 14.10
C SER A 164 7.47 -12.21 13.28
N GLN A 165 6.77 -13.00 12.47
CA GLN A 165 5.65 -12.50 11.67
C GLN A 165 4.54 -11.90 12.55
N ALA A 166 4.18 -12.56 13.64
CA ALA A 166 3.18 -12.04 14.59
C ALA A 166 3.64 -10.71 15.23
N GLN A 167 4.89 -10.66 15.72
CA GLN A 167 5.46 -9.44 16.29
C GLN A 167 5.55 -8.28 15.28
N TRP A 168 5.78 -8.58 14.00
CA TRP A 168 5.79 -7.59 12.93
C TRP A 168 4.40 -7.00 12.68
N GLN A 169 3.36 -7.83 12.75
CA GLN A 169 1.98 -7.40 12.53
C GLN A 169 1.39 -6.64 13.71
N GLU A 170 1.68 -7.10 14.94
CA GLU A 170 1.14 -6.51 16.18
C GLU A 170 1.91 -5.29 16.67
N GLY A 171 3.16 -5.13 16.21
CA GLY A 171 4.05 -4.06 16.68
C GLY A 171 3.64 -2.66 16.21
N ASP A 172 3.98 -1.66 17.01
CA ASP A 172 3.79 -0.24 16.67
C ASP A 172 4.76 0.27 15.61
N LEU A 173 5.79 -0.51 15.27
CA LEU A 173 6.81 -0.18 14.27
C LEU A 173 7.12 -1.38 13.39
N GLN A 174 7.14 -1.14 12.09
CA GLN A 174 7.61 -2.05 11.05
C GLN A 174 8.71 -1.35 10.26
N LEU A 175 9.95 -1.40 10.77
CA LEU A 175 11.08 -0.70 10.17
C LEU A 175 12.03 -1.67 9.49
N THR A 176 12.40 -1.39 8.24
CA THR A 176 13.45 -2.07 7.50
C THR A 176 14.53 -1.06 7.12
N VAL A 177 15.77 -1.33 7.52
CA VAL A 177 16.92 -0.48 7.22
C VAL A 177 18.00 -1.28 6.53
N ALA A 178 18.44 -0.81 5.36
CA ALA A 178 19.65 -1.33 4.72
C ALA A 178 20.80 -0.33 4.88
N SER A 179 22.01 -0.86 5.04
CA SER A 179 23.23 -0.07 5.23
C SER A 179 24.39 -0.62 4.41
N THR A 180 25.29 0.28 4.01
CA THR A 180 26.68 -0.02 3.63
C THR A 180 27.58 0.06 4.86
N LYS A 181 28.90 -0.10 4.69
CA LYS A 181 29.86 -0.09 5.82
C LYS A 181 29.79 1.13 6.74
N GLN A 182 29.34 2.26 6.27
CA GLN A 182 29.35 3.51 7.05
C GLN A 182 28.06 4.29 7.00
N LYS A 183 27.15 3.97 6.08
CA LYS A 183 26.00 4.82 5.74
C LYS A 183 24.72 4.01 5.63
N VAL A 184 23.60 4.66 5.91
CA VAL A 184 22.27 4.11 5.67
C VAL A 184 21.91 4.29 4.19
N ILE A 185 21.56 3.21 3.50
CA ILE A 185 21.29 3.22 2.06
C ILE A 185 19.80 3.07 1.70
N MET A 186 18.99 2.56 2.64
CA MET A 186 17.53 2.45 2.44
C MET A 186 16.82 2.43 3.80
N ILE A 187 15.69 3.14 3.86
CA ILE A 187 14.76 3.12 4.99
C ILE A 187 13.35 2.90 4.44
N GLU A 188 12.65 1.94 5.01
CA GLU A 188 11.21 1.77 4.80
C GLU A 188 10.54 1.48 6.14
N ALA A 189 9.49 2.25 6.47
CA ALA A 189 8.77 2.09 7.73
C ALA A 189 7.26 2.21 7.55
N GLY A 190 6.53 1.43 8.34
CA GLY A 190 5.17 1.67 8.77
C GLY A 190 5.17 1.82 10.29
N ALA A 191 4.41 2.78 10.83
CA ALA A 191 4.51 3.12 12.24
C ALA A 191 3.18 3.65 12.80
N ASN A 192 2.87 3.32 14.04
CA ASN A 192 1.71 3.82 14.76
C ASN A 192 2.06 5.13 15.46
N GLU A 193 2.21 6.23 14.66
CA GLU A 193 2.49 7.57 15.17
C GLU A 193 3.77 7.63 16.04
N ILE A 194 4.86 7.00 15.58
CA ILE A 194 6.13 6.96 16.32
C ILE A 194 6.82 8.33 16.30
N PRO A 195 7.21 8.89 17.47
CA PRO A 195 7.98 10.13 17.53
C PRO A 195 9.29 10.06 16.72
N GLU A 196 9.71 11.20 16.16
CA GLU A 196 10.85 11.30 15.26
C GLU A 196 12.17 10.83 15.92
N ASP A 197 12.38 11.16 17.19
CA ASP A 197 13.56 10.74 17.97
C ASP A 197 13.63 9.21 18.14
N LYS A 198 12.50 8.57 18.43
CA LYS A 198 12.39 7.11 18.52
C LYS A 198 12.60 6.43 17.18
N MET A 199 12.12 7.03 16.09
CA MET A 199 12.37 6.53 14.74
C MET A 199 13.87 6.57 14.41
N ILE A 200 14.55 7.68 14.72
CA ILE A 200 16.01 7.83 14.53
C ILE A 200 16.78 6.80 15.36
N GLU A 201 16.39 6.58 16.62
CA GLU A 201 17.00 5.55 17.50
C GLU A 201 16.90 4.17 16.84
N ALA A 202 15.72 3.79 16.34
CA ALA A 202 15.50 2.50 15.67
C ALA A 202 16.30 2.34 14.38
N ILE A 203 16.40 3.41 13.57
CA ILE A 203 17.17 3.42 12.31
C ILE A 203 18.66 3.12 12.61
N TYR A 204 19.23 3.78 13.62
CA TYR A 204 20.66 3.59 13.92
C TYR A 204 20.95 2.32 14.70
N MET A 205 20.00 1.81 15.50
CA MET A 205 20.08 0.44 16.02
C MET A 205 20.18 -0.60 14.90
N ALA A 206 19.34 -0.50 13.87
CA ALA A 206 19.42 -1.38 12.72
C ALA A 206 20.74 -1.21 11.95
N HIS A 207 21.21 0.03 11.78
CA HIS A 207 22.49 0.32 11.13
C HIS A 207 23.67 -0.37 11.84
N ASP A 208 23.73 -0.30 13.16
CA ASP A 208 24.80 -0.92 13.95
C ASP A 208 24.79 -2.45 13.82
N ILE A 209 23.61 -3.06 13.80
CA ILE A 209 23.45 -4.50 13.56
C ILE A 209 23.88 -4.86 12.13
N ASN A 210 23.54 -4.04 11.14
CA ASN A 210 23.97 -4.24 9.75
C ASN A 210 25.49 -4.30 9.62
N GLN A 211 26.27 -3.59 10.46
CA GLN A 211 27.74 -3.69 10.43
C GLN A 211 28.23 -5.10 10.74
N THR A 212 27.58 -5.83 11.63
CA THR A 212 27.94 -7.21 11.94
C THR A 212 27.63 -8.16 10.77
N ILE A 213 26.50 -7.93 10.08
CA ILE A 213 26.12 -8.71 8.90
C ILE A 213 27.08 -8.40 7.73
N ILE A 214 27.47 -7.14 7.55
CA ILE A 214 28.43 -6.72 6.52
C ILE A 214 29.79 -7.42 6.74
N ALA A 215 30.28 -7.46 7.98
CA ALA A 215 31.53 -8.17 8.30
C ALA A 215 31.42 -9.67 7.97
N PHE A 216 30.28 -10.29 8.22
CA PHE A 216 30.02 -11.67 7.83
C PHE A 216 30.00 -11.87 6.31
N ILE A 217 29.37 -10.95 5.57
CA ILE A 217 29.36 -10.97 4.09
C ILE A 217 30.78 -10.81 3.54
N ASP A 218 31.59 -9.89 4.10
CA ASP A 218 32.99 -9.69 3.70
C ASP A 218 33.80 -10.97 3.88
N GLN A 219 33.56 -11.73 4.96
CA GLN A 219 34.22 -13.04 5.17
C GLN A 219 33.82 -14.03 4.05
N ILE A 220 32.56 -14.11 3.69
CA ILE A 220 32.09 -14.99 2.60
C ILE A 220 32.70 -14.57 1.26
N VAL A 221 32.77 -13.27 0.98
CA VAL A 221 33.37 -12.74 -0.26
C VAL A 221 34.84 -13.00 -0.34
N ALA A 222 35.58 -12.88 0.77
CA ALA A 222 37.02 -13.19 0.82
C ALA A 222 37.32 -14.65 0.45
N GLU A 223 36.39 -15.58 0.77
CA GLU A 223 36.59 -17.01 0.50
C GLU A 223 35.96 -17.50 -0.81
N CYS A 224 34.89 -16.87 -1.30
CA CYS A 224 34.05 -17.34 -2.40
C CYS A 224 33.91 -16.32 -3.54
N GLY A 225 34.39 -15.09 -3.36
CA GLY A 225 34.26 -14.03 -4.35
C GLY A 225 35.01 -14.34 -5.64
N LYS A 226 34.41 -13.93 -6.76
CA LYS A 226 35.02 -13.98 -8.09
C LYS A 226 35.56 -12.60 -8.46
N GLU A 227 36.56 -12.59 -9.35
CA GLU A 227 37.05 -11.38 -10.00
C GLU A 227 35.89 -10.76 -10.82
N LYS A 228 35.72 -9.43 -10.71
CA LYS A 228 34.64 -8.72 -11.42
C LYS A 228 34.96 -8.62 -12.91
N HIS A 229 34.00 -8.96 -13.77
CA HIS A 229 34.17 -8.85 -15.21
C HIS A 229 34.33 -7.40 -15.67
N SER A 230 35.12 -7.19 -16.71
CA SER A 230 35.17 -5.91 -17.41
C SER A 230 33.92 -5.71 -18.25
N TYR A 231 33.52 -4.46 -18.44
CA TYR A 231 32.37 -4.08 -19.25
C TYR A 231 32.70 -2.84 -20.10
N GLU A 232 31.90 -2.62 -21.14
CA GLU A 232 31.99 -1.41 -21.94
C GLU A 232 31.29 -0.26 -21.21
N SER A 233 32.05 0.81 -20.92
CA SER A 233 31.52 1.99 -20.23
C SER A 233 30.64 2.82 -21.18
N CYS A 234 29.43 3.13 -20.77
CA CYS A 234 28.51 4.04 -21.48
C CYS A 234 28.62 5.49 -20.96
N ALA A 235 29.71 5.85 -20.29
CA ALA A 235 29.93 7.21 -19.81
C ALA A 235 30.12 8.20 -20.97
N VAL A 236 29.54 9.40 -20.84
CA VAL A 236 29.70 10.46 -21.85
C VAL A 236 31.17 10.93 -21.87
N PRO A 237 31.86 10.97 -23.02
CA PRO A 237 33.24 11.40 -23.13
C PRO A 237 33.45 12.83 -22.62
N ALA A 238 34.56 13.05 -21.92
CA ALA A 238 34.87 14.40 -21.39
C ALA A 238 35.01 15.45 -22.50
N GLU A 239 35.58 15.07 -23.66
CA GLU A 239 35.72 15.92 -24.84
C GLU A 239 34.36 16.36 -25.41
N MET A 240 33.36 15.49 -25.38
CA MET A 240 31.99 15.84 -25.78
C MET A 240 31.40 16.92 -24.85
N PHE A 241 31.62 16.83 -23.53
CA PHE A 241 31.17 17.85 -22.60
C PHE A 241 31.82 19.21 -22.86
N GLU A 242 33.11 19.23 -23.16
CA GLU A 242 33.79 20.50 -23.48
C GLU A 242 33.28 21.08 -24.81
N ALA A 243 33.02 20.26 -25.82
CA ALA A 243 32.39 20.70 -27.05
C ALA A 243 30.97 21.26 -26.82
N MET A 244 30.15 20.57 -26.01
CA MET A 244 28.81 21.06 -25.64
C MET A 244 28.83 22.44 -24.99
N LYS A 245 29.79 22.71 -24.09
CA LYS A 245 29.95 24.01 -23.42
C LYS A 245 30.31 25.15 -24.42
N GLN A 246 30.95 24.83 -25.55
CA GLN A 246 31.23 25.81 -26.58
C GLN A 246 29.98 26.16 -27.42
N ILE A 247 29.01 25.25 -27.50
CA ILE A 247 27.76 25.43 -28.24
C ILE A 247 26.70 26.11 -27.38
N VAL A 248 26.56 25.66 -26.15
CA VAL A 248 25.63 26.18 -25.14
C VAL A 248 26.40 26.36 -23.84
N SER A 249 26.58 27.58 -23.39
CA SER A 249 27.30 27.86 -22.15
C SER A 249 26.53 27.36 -20.92
N PRO A 250 27.21 27.16 -19.77
CA PRO A 250 26.50 26.82 -18.52
C PRO A 250 25.44 27.85 -18.11
N GLU A 251 25.67 29.14 -18.40
CA GLU A 251 24.72 30.22 -18.13
C GLU A 251 23.48 30.14 -19.04
N GLU A 252 23.63 29.79 -20.31
CA GLU A 252 22.49 29.56 -21.20
C GLU A 252 21.69 28.34 -20.76
N MET A 253 22.35 27.26 -20.34
CA MET A 253 21.68 26.07 -19.78
C MET A 253 20.95 26.42 -18.46
N GLU A 254 21.55 27.25 -17.58
CA GLU A 254 20.90 27.71 -16.37
C GLU A 254 19.62 28.49 -16.68
N VAL A 255 19.65 29.41 -17.63
CA VAL A 255 18.47 30.17 -18.07
C VAL A 255 17.37 29.23 -18.60
N ALA A 256 17.75 28.21 -19.36
CA ALA A 256 16.79 27.26 -19.93
C ALA A 256 16.08 26.42 -18.88
N VAL A 257 16.77 26.03 -17.82
CA VAL A 257 16.17 25.20 -16.73
C VAL A 257 15.48 26.04 -15.66
N PHE A 258 15.75 27.35 -15.57
CA PHE A 258 15.21 28.23 -14.54
C PHE A 258 13.81 28.72 -14.87
N THR A 259 12.81 27.91 -14.54
CA THR A 259 11.38 28.22 -14.67
C THR A 259 10.56 27.29 -13.77
N ASP A 260 9.44 27.79 -13.28
CA ASP A 260 8.47 27.03 -12.48
C ASP A 260 7.53 26.19 -13.38
N ASP A 261 7.45 26.48 -14.68
CA ASP A 261 6.64 25.74 -15.64
C ASP A 261 7.41 24.62 -16.34
N LYS A 262 6.97 23.39 -16.12
CA LYS A 262 7.59 22.20 -16.71
C LYS A 262 7.57 22.21 -18.23
N GLN A 263 6.46 22.59 -18.86
CA GLN A 263 6.34 22.56 -20.33
C GLN A 263 7.27 23.58 -21.00
N THR A 264 7.38 24.77 -20.43
CA THR A 264 8.33 25.81 -20.88
C THR A 264 9.76 25.32 -20.77
N ARG A 265 10.11 24.68 -19.66
CA ARG A 265 11.45 24.11 -19.46
C ARG A 265 11.76 23.02 -20.49
N ASP A 266 10.85 22.06 -20.67
CA ASP A 266 11.03 20.96 -21.59
C ASP A 266 11.24 21.49 -23.03
N LYS A 267 10.46 22.50 -23.45
CA LYS A 267 10.66 23.20 -24.74
C LYS A 267 12.03 23.87 -24.85
N ASN A 268 12.49 24.58 -23.81
CA ASN A 268 13.80 25.23 -23.82
C ASN A 268 14.93 24.20 -23.99
N ILE A 269 14.79 23.03 -23.36
CA ILE A 269 15.77 21.93 -23.46
C ILE A 269 15.75 21.28 -24.84
N ASP A 270 14.57 21.14 -25.44
CA ASP A 270 14.46 20.65 -26.83
C ASP A 270 15.17 21.58 -27.80
N GLU A 271 15.01 22.91 -27.67
CA GLU A 271 15.72 23.92 -28.48
C GLU A 271 17.25 23.83 -28.31
N ILE A 272 17.74 23.62 -27.09
CA ILE A 272 19.17 23.37 -26.80
C ILE A 272 19.64 22.08 -27.44
N THR A 273 18.86 21.01 -27.32
CA THR A 273 19.19 19.69 -27.88
C THR A 273 19.27 19.76 -29.40
N ASP A 274 18.39 20.50 -30.06
CA ASP A 274 18.41 20.68 -31.50
C ASP A 274 19.64 21.48 -31.97
N LYS A 275 20.05 22.55 -31.29
CA LYS A 275 21.32 23.26 -31.54
C LYS A 275 22.54 22.32 -31.49
N MET A 276 22.56 21.42 -30.46
CA MET A 276 23.64 20.44 -30.34
C MET A 276 23.61 19.37 -31.43
N LYS A 277 22.42 18.90 -31.83
CA LYS A 277 22.28 17.99 -32.98
C LYS A 277 22.84 18.58 -34.28
N GLU A 278 22.53 19.84 -34.53
CA GLU A 278 23.06 20.55 -35.75
C GLU A 278 24.58 20.65 -35.65
N ALA A 279 25.13 21.02 -34.51
CA ALA A 279 26.57 21.15 -34.33
C ALA A 279 27.35 19.84 -34.40
N PHE A 280 26.74 18.72 -34.04
CA PHE A 280 27.35 17.39 -34.04
C PHE A 280 26.91 16.54 -35.27
N ALA A 281 26.28 17.13 -36.29
CA ALA A 281 25.69 16.41 -37.44
C ALA A 281 26.67 15.46 -38.13
N ASP A 282 27.97 15.77 -38.11
CA ASP A 282 29.03 14.97 -38.73
C ASP A 282 29.62 13.87 -37.83
N ASN A 283 29.12 13.75 -36.55
CA ASN A 283 29.63 12.78 -35.57
C ASN A 283 28.51 11.84 -35.10
N GLU A 284 28.34 10.72 -35.81
CA GLU A 284 27.30 9.72 -35.53
C GLU A 284 27.41 9.11 -34.12
N GLU A 285 28.66 8.92 -33.60
CA GLU A 285 28.88 8.37 -32.26
C GLU A 285 28.34 9.31 -31.19
N TRP A 286 28.58 10.61 -31.29
CA TRP A 286 28.08 11.60 -30.34
C TRP A 286 26.57 11.81 -30.46
N LEU A 287 26.03 11.72 -31.69
CA LEU A 287 24.57 11.79 -31.88
C LEU A 287 23.84 10.64 -31.21
N ALA A 288 24.41 9.44 -31.22
CA ALA A 288 23.81 8.26 -30.59
C ALA A 288 23.65 8.41 -29.06
N ILE A 289 24.53 9.17 -28.39
CA ILE A 289 24.51 9.39 -26.93
C ILE A 289 24.10 10.81 -26.52
N LEU A 290 23.66 11.64 -27.48
CA LEU A 290 23.37 13.05 -27.22
C LEU A 290 22.31 13.27 -26.13
N GLY A 291 21.27 12.44 -26.09
CA GLY A 291 20.23 12.53 -25.09
C GLY A 291 20.78 12.37 -23.66
N GLU A 292 21.63 11.37 -23.44
CA GLU A 292 22.32 11.17 -22.15
C GLU A 292 23.31 12.31 -21.86
N ALA A 293 24.02 12.79 -22.84
CA ALA A 293 24.95 13.90 -22.68
C ALA A 293 24.25 15.20 -22.25
N VAL A 294 23.13 15.54 -22.89
CA VAL A 294 22.29 16.70 -22.50
C VAL A 294 21.73 16.52 -21.09
N TYR A 295 21.23 15.34 -20.76
CA TYR A 295 20.77 15.03 -19.40
C TYR A 295 21.85 15.23 -18.35
N GLN A 296 23.07 14.72 -18.58
CA GLN A 296 24.20 14.88 -17.67
C GLN A 296 24.67 16.35 -17.59
N TYR A 297 24.58 17.11 -18.67
CA TYR A 297 24.92 18.53 -18.66
C TYR A 297 23.91 19.35 -17.83
N GLN A 298 22.61 19.15 -18.04
CA GLN A 298 21.57 19.73 -17.22
C GLN A 298 21.80 19.40 -15.74
N LYS A 299 22.06 18.13 -15.42
CA LYS A 299 22.32 17.67 -14.05
C LYS A 299 23.47 18.42 -13.41
N LYS A 300 24.59 18.60 -14.13
CA LYS A 300 25.75 19.36 -13.60
C LYS A 300 25.39 20.80 -13.30
N VAL A 301 24.66 21.47 -14.19
CA VAL A 301 24.24 22.87 -14.03
C VAL A 301 23.26 23.01 -12.86
N VAL A 302 22.21 22.21 -12.81
CA VAL A 302 21.18 22.27 -11.75
C VAL A 302 21.79 21.97 -10.36
N ARG A 303 22.66 20.95 -10.26
CA ARG A 303 23.35 20.64 -9.01
C ARG A 303 24.24 21.79 -8.54
N LYS A 304 24.96 22.47 -9.45
CA LYS A 304 25.74 23.67 -9.14
C LYS A 304 24.84 24.80 -8.64
N MET A 305 23.74 25.09 -9.33
CA MET A 305 22.77 26.11 -8.91
C MET A 305 22.28 25.87 -7.47
N ILE A 306 21.92 24.63 -7.12
CA ILE A 306 21.41 24.29 -5.80
C ILE A 306 22.55 24.36 -4.76
N LEU A 307 23.68 23.69 -5.00
CA LEU A 307 24.73 23.48 -4.01
C LEU A 307 25.59 24.73 -3.75
N LYS A 308 25.90 25.46 -4.81
CA LYS A 308 26.82 26.62 -4.72
C LYS A 308 26.09 27.98 -4.70
N ASP A 309 25.01 28.08 -5.48
CA ASP A 309 24.31 29.35 -5.64
C ASP A 309 23.06 29.44 -4.77
N HIS A 310 22.71 28.34 -4.05
CA HIS A 310 21.50 28.17 -3.22
C HIS A 310 20.20 28.52 -3.99
N LYS A 311 20.16 28.24 -5.29
CA LYS A 311 19.10 28.62 -6.20
C LYS A 311 18.42 27.36 -6.74
N ARG A 312 17.12 27.23 -6.48
CA ARG A 312 16.31 26.12 -7.02
C ARG A 312 15.86 26.44 -8.45
N PRO A 313 15.65 25.42 -9.32
CA PRO A 313 15.25 25.63 -10.72
C PRO A 313 13.95 26.42 -10.89
N ASP A 314 13.02 26.34 -9.94
CA ASP A 314 11.74 27.05 -9.94
C ASP A 314 11.74 28.35 -9.12
N GLY A 315 12.90 28.81 -8.66
CA GLY A 315 13.08 30.06 -7.93
C GLY A 315 12.65 30.03 -6.46
N ARG A 316 12.22 28.88 -5.92
CA ARG A 316 11.87 28.74 -4.51
C ARG A 316 13.11 28.79 -3.60
N GLU A 317 12.87 29.19 -2.34
CA GLU A 317 13.84 29.00 -1.26
C GLU A 317 13.99 27.50 -0.92
N ILE A 318 15.12 27.12 -0.32
CA ILE A 318 15.49 25.72 -0.02
C ILE A 318 14.41 24.98 0.79
N THR A 319 13.74 25.67 1.71
CA THR A 319 12.69 25.10 2.58
C THR A 319 11.27 25.39 2.11
N GLN A 320 11.10 26.13 1.03
CA GLN A 320 9.79 26.58 0.57
C GLN A 320 9.02 25.44 -0.09
N ILE A 321 7.75 25.29 0.35
CA ILE A 321 6.80 24.36 -0.25
C ILE A 321 6.10 25.04 -1.43
N ARG A 322 5.81 24.30 -2.49
CA ARG A 322 5.04 24.76 -3.66
C ARG A 322 3.65 25.28 -3.24
N PRO A 323 2.99 26.13 -4.03
CA PRO A 323 1.62 26.57 -3.76
C PRO A 323 0.67 25.40 -3.49
N LEU A 324 -0.17 25.52 -2.46
CA LEU A 324 -1.06 24.48 -1.98
C LEU A 324 -2.52 24.86 -2.22
N ALA A 325 -3.32 23.90 -2.70
CA ALA A 325 -4.77 23.99 -2.74
C ALA A 325 -5.41 22.64 -2.40
N ALA A 326 -6.57 22.66 -1.77
CA ALA A 326 -7.32 21.45 -1.43
C ALA A 326 -8.82 21.72 -1.50
N GLU A 327 -9.58 20.73 -1.99
CA GLU A 327 -11.03 20.75 -2.10
C GLU A 327 -11.58 19.37 -1.73
N VAL A 328 -12.80 19.34 -1.15
CA VAL A 328 -13.54 18.10 -0.89
C VAL A 328 -14.85 18.11 -1.67
N ASP A 329 -15.46 16.93 -1.86
CA ASP A 329 -16.76 16.73 -2.53
C ASP A 329 -16.81 17.15 -4.00
N ILE A 330 -15.70 17.06 -4.69
CA ILE A 330 -15.59 17.45 -6.10
C ILE A 330 -16.26 16.47 -7.06
N ILE A 331 -16.45 15.22 -6.65
CA ILE A 331 -17.09 14.18 -7.44
C ILE A 331 -18.46 13.86 -6.83
N PRO A 332 -19.58 14.13 -7.52
CA PRO A 332 -20.92 13.79 -7.04
C PRO A 332 -21.12 12.26 -7.06
N ARG A 333 -22.00 11.75 -6.20
CA ARG A 333 -22.42 10.34 -6.11
C ARG A 333 -21.39 9.33 -5.61
N VAL A 334 -20.15 9.74 -5.32
CA VAL A 334 -19.17 8.92 -4.59
C VAL A 334 -19.39 9.05 -3.09
N HIS A 335 -18.78 8.17 -2.29
CA HIS A 335 -18.99 8.18 -0.85
C HIS A 335 -18.17 9.26 -0.14
N GLY A 336 -17.03 9.65 -0.72
CA GLY A 336 -16.20 10.77 -0.34
C GLY A 336 -15.18 11.04 -1.42
N SER A 337 -14.78 12.30 -1.61
CA SER A 337 -13.73 12.67 -2.56
C SER A 337 -12.99 13.91 -2.08
N ALA A 338 -11.73 13.99 -2.44
CA ALA A 338 -10.89 15.15 -2.21
C ALA A 338 -9.87 15.34 -3.32
N MET A 339 -9.57 16.58 -3.63
CA MET A 339 -8.48 16.96 -4.52
C MET A 339 -7.41 17.69 -3.72
N PHE A 340 -6.17 17.33 -3.93
CA PHE A 340 -5.01 18.00 -3.35
C PHE A 340 -4.05 18.42 -4.46
N THR A 341 -3.68 19.69 -4.45
CA THR A 341 -2.78 20.29 -5.43
C THR A 341 -1.57 20.88 -4.72
N ARG A 342 -0.38 20.59 -5.22
CA ARG A 342 0.89 21.14 -4.77
C ARG A 342 1.73 21.52 -5.99
N GLY A 343 1.72 22.81 -6.38
CA GLY A 343 2.26 23.28 -7.64
C GLY A 343 1.64 22.53 -8.81
N GLN A 344 2.46 21.95 -9.68
CA GLN A 344 2.06 21.12 -10.82
C GLN A 344 1.95 19.62 -10.45
N THR A 345 1.49 19.31 -9.25
CA THR A 345 1.14 17.94 -8.83
C THR A 345 -0.27 17.95 -8.28
N GLN A 346 -1.18 17.23 -8.90
CA GLN A 346 -2.60 17.21 -8.58
C GLN A 346 -3.12 15.78 -8.48
N ILE A 347 -3.75 15.45 -7.35
CA ILE A 347 -4.35 14.14 -7.07
C ILE A 347 -5.82 14.33 -6.70
N CYS A 348 -6.68 13.54 -7.31
CA CYS A 348 -8.05 13.31 -6.87
C CYS A 348 -8.15 11.94 -6.21
N ASP A 349 -8.55 11.90 -4.94
CA ASP A 349 -8.81 10.64 -4.25
C ASP A 349 -10.30 10.43 -4.03
N ILE A 350 -10.76 9.20 -4.24
CA ILE A 350 -12.17 8.80 -4.16
C ILE A 350 -12.29 7.61 -3.21
N VAL A 351 -13.15 7.75 -2.20
CA VAL A 351 -13.45 6.72 -1.22
C VAL A 351 -14.76 6.02 -1.52
N THR A 352 -14.74 4.70 -1.45
CA THR A 352 -15.92 3.83 -1.48
C THR A 352 -15.98 3.04 -0.17
N LEU A 353 -17.13 3.05 0.47
CA LEU A 353 -17.46 2.29 1.67
C LEU A 353 -18.36 1.10 1.29
N ALA A 354 -18.11 -0.06 1.87
CA ALA A 354 -18.86 -1.27 1.62
C ALA A 354 -18.95 -2.13 2.90
N PRO A 355 -19.85 -3.13 2.98
CA PRO A 355 -19.84 -4.10 4.07
C PRO A 355 -18.51 -4.85 4.17
N LEU A 356 -18.19 -5.39 5.34
CA LEU A 356 -16.96 -6.15 5.60
C LEU A 356 -16.79 -7.38 4.69
N SER A 357 -17.89 -7.98 4.23
CA SER A 357 -17.88 -9.08 3.24
C SER A 357 -17.23 -8.71 1.91
N GLU A 358 -17.10 -7.41 1.60
CA GLU A 358 -16.40 -6.90 0.41
C GLU A 358 -14.90 -6.64 0.66
N ALA A 359 -14.37 -6.95 1.85
CA ALA A 359 -12.94 -6.86 2.12
C ALA A 359 -12.14 -7.74 1.14
N GLN A 360 -10.98 -7.25 0.74
CA GLN A 360 -10.11 -7.97 -0.18
C GLN A 360 -9.63 -9.27 0.48
N LYS A 361 -9.80 -10.40 -0.20
CA LYS A 361 -9.21 -11.68 0.23
C LYS A 361 -7.73 -11.70 -0.14
N VAL A 362 -6.90 -12.07 0.82
CA VAL A 362 -5.45 -12.22 0.65
C VAL A 362 -5.11 -13.70 0.65
N ASP A 363 -4.44 -14.16 -0.41
CA ASP A 363 -3.90 -15.52 -0.53
C ASP A 363 -2.37 -15.42 -0.59
N GLY A 364 -1.70 -15.75 0.49
CA GLY A 364 -0.26 -15.59 0.65
C GLY A 364 0.37 -16.71 1.49
N LEU A 365 1.67 -16.55 1.80
CA LEU A 365 2.40 -17.50 2.65
C LEU A 365 1.96 -17.45 4.11
N ASP A 366 1.45 -16.29 4.56
CA ASP A 366 0.98 -16.06 5.92
C ASP A 366 -0.50 -16.47 6.07
N ASP A 367 -0.79 -17.37 7.02
CA ASP A 367 -2.15 -17.83 7.32
C ASP A 367 -2.93 -16.84 8.19
N ASN A 368 -2.25 -15.91 8.88
CA ASN A 368 -2.88 -14.96 9.79
C ASN A 368 -3.55 -13.78 9.06
N VAL A 369 -3.11 -13.47 7.83
CA VAL A 369 -3.67 -12.40 7.01
C VAL A 369 -4.50 -12.98 5.88
N THR A 370 -5.79 -13.13 6.09
CA THR A 370 -6.73 -13.67 5.09
C THR A 370 -7.56 -12.59 4.41
N THR A 371 -7.69 -11.42 5.03
CA THR A 371 -8.47 -10.28 4.51
C THR A 371 -7.76 -8.96 4.74
N LYS A 372 -8.03 -8.01 3.83
CA LYS A 372 -7.55 -6.64 3.89
C LYS A 372 -8.76 -5.71 3.81
N ARG A 373 -9.09 -5.04 4.91
CA ARG A 373 -10.27 -4.18 5.05
C ARG A 373 -10.08 -2.81 4.41
N TYR A 374 -8.90 -2.21 4.57
CA TYR A 374 -8.52 -0.96 3.93
C TYR A 374 -7.67 -1.23 2.70
N ILE A 375 -8.11 -0.72 1.55
CA ILE A 375 -7.48 -0.94 0.25
C ILE A 375 -7.19 0.43 -0.33
N HIS A 376 -5.94 0.69 -0.67
CA HIS A 376 -5.54 1.94 -1.33
C HIS A 376 -4.94 1.64 -2.70
N HIS A 377 -5.62 2.08 -3.76
CA HIS A 377 -5.11 2.01 -5.11
C HIS A 377 -4.64 3.37 -5.59
N TYR A 378 -3.58 3.36 -6.39
CA TYR A 378 -2.97 4.54 -6.97
C TYR A 378 -2.81 4.34 -8.48
N ASN A 379 -3.31 5.28 -9.27
CA ASN A 379 -3.24 5.26 -10.72
C ASN A 379 -2.41 6.44 -11.23
N PHE A 380 -1.53 6.15 -12.19
CA PHE A 380 -0.65 7.13 -12.81
C PHE A 380 -0.78 7.07 -14.34
N PRO A 381 -1.85 7.66 -14.91
CA PRO A 381 -2.06 7.68 -16.35
C PRO A 381 -1.05 8.57 -17.06
N SER A 382 -0.73 8.25 -18.30
CA SER A 382 0.30 8.93 -19.09
C SER A 382 0.02 10.42 -19.32
N TYR A 383 -1.26 10.82 -19.39
CA TYR A 383 -1.63 12.23 -19.55
C TYR A 383 -1.18 13.10 -18.36
N SER A 384 -0.97 12.51 -17.18
CA SER A 384 -0.55 13.26 -15.98
C SER A 384 0.85 13.89 -16.12
N VAL A 385 1.63 13.40 -17.03
CA VAL A 385 2.97 13.92 -17.38
C VAL A 385 3.06 14.42 -18.84
N GLY A 386 1.93 14.48 -19.57
CA GLY A 386 1.85 14.92 -20.94
C GLY A 386 2.32 13.88 -21.97
N GLU A 387 2.40 12.60 -21.58
CA GLU A 387 2.85 11.52 -22.48
C GLU A 387 1.67 10.75 -23.09
N THR A 388 1.92 10.11 -24.24
CA THR A 388 0.98 9.19 -24.89
C THR A 388 1.44 7.75 -24.72
N LYS A 389 0.68 6.95 -23.99
CA LYS A 389 0.93 5.51 -23.79
C LYS A 389 -0.38 4.74 -23.76
N PRO A 390 -0.41 3.48 -24.27
CA PRO A 390 -1.58 2.60 -24.09
C PRO A 390 -1.87 2.39 -22.60
N SER A 391 -3.14 2.42 -22.22
CA SER A 391 -3.54 2.05 -20.86
C SER A 391 -3.28 0.56 -20.63
N ARG A 392 -2.43 0.25 -19.67
CA ARG A 392 -2.13 -1.09 -19.18
C ARG A 392 -2.45 -1.13 -17.70
N GLY A 393 -2.57 -2.29 -17.10
CA GLY A 393 -2.75 -2.41 -15.64
C GLY A 393 -1.61 -1.74 -14.86
N PRO A 394 -1.77 -1.54 -13.54
CA PRO A 394 -0.80 -0.83 -12.71
C PRO A 394 0.57 -1.53 -12.73
N GLY A 395 1.62 -0.74 -12.89
CA GLY A 395 3.00 -1.19 -12.82
C GLY A 395 3.49 -1.33 -11.38
N ARG A 396 4.69 -1.88 -11.19
CA ARG A 396 5.31 -2.05 -9.86
C ARG A 396 5.47 -0.73 -9.10
N ARG A 397 5.69 0.40 -9.81
CA ARG A 397 5.81 1.73 -9.20
C ARG A 397 4.47 2.20 -8.62
N GLU A 398 3.39 2.02 -9.35
CA GLU A 398 2.04 2.40 -8.93
C GLU A 398 1.59 1.58 -7.71
N ILE A 399 1.85 0.28 -7.70
CA ILE A 399 1.60 -0.59 -6.55
C ILE A 399 2.40 -0.11 -5.33
N GLY A 400 3.68 0.24 -5.49
CA GLY A 400 4.51 0.75 -4.41
C GLY A 400 4.03 2.11 -3.85
N HIS A 401 3.55 3.01 -4.71
CA HIS A 401 3.00 4.31 -4.30
C HIS A 401 1.67 4.14 -3.55
N GLY A 402 0.78 3.26 -4.02
CA GLY A 402 -0.46 2.92 -3.34
C GLY A 402 -0.21 2.34 -1.95
N ALA A 403 0.70 1.37 -1.86
CA ALA A 403 1.07 0.74 -0.59
C ALA A 403 1.69 1.71 0.43
N LEU A 404 2.43 2.73 -0.03
CA LEU A 404 2.97 3.76 0.86
C LEU A 404 1.85 4.63 1.45
N ALA A 405 0.91 5.10 0.63
CA ALA A 405 -0.23 5.88 1.09
C ALA A 405 -1.18 5.05 1.99
N GLU A 406 -1.38 3.78 1.67
CA GLU A 406 -2.12 2.84 2.52
C GLU A 406 -1.50 2.71 3.90
N ARG A 407 -0.21 2.40 3.95
CA ARG A 407 0.56 2.26 5.20
C ARG A 407 0.54 3.54 6.04
N ALA A 408 0.57 4.69 5.37
CA ALA A 408 0.51 5.99 6.03
C ALA A 408 -0.81 6.25 6.79
N LEU A 409 -1.92 5.69 6.32
CA LEU A 409 -3.26 5.98 6.82
C LEU A 409 -3.81 4.90 7.77
N ILE A 410 -3.33 3.65 7.67
CA ILE A 410 -3.75 2.54 8.56
C ILE A 410 -3.72 2.92 10.04
N PRO A 411 -2.68 3.61 10.59
CA PRO A 411 -2.59 3.91 12.01
C PRO A 411 -3.69 4.85 12.55
N VAL A 412 -4.34 5.59 11.67
CA VAL A 412 -5.38 6.56 12.06
C VAL A 412 -6.80 6.09 11.75
N LEU A 413 -6.95 4.93 11.11
CA LEU A 413 -8.27 4.37 10.81
C LEU A 413 -8.95 3.87 12.10
N PRO A 414 -10.29 3.96 12.18
CA PRO A 414 -11.06 3.39 13.28
C PRO A 414 -10.97 1.86 13.27
N SER A 415 -11.19 1.25 14.43
CA SER A 415 -11.27 -0.21 14.53
C SER A 415 -12.45 -0.74 13.71
N GLU A 416 -12.43 -2.03 13.37
CA GLU A 416 -13.55 -2.70 12.69
C GLU A 416 -14.84 -2.66 13.51
N LYS A 417 -14.71 -2.73 14.83
CA LYS A 417 -15.83 -2.64 15.76
C LYS A 417 -16.49 -1.26 15.78
N ASP A 418 -15.67 -0.19 15.68
CA ASP A 418 -16.16 1.19 15.73
C ASP A 418 -16.68 1.68 14.38
N PHE A 419 -16.14 1.13 13.27
CA PHE A 419 -16.53 1.49 11.91
C PHE A 419 -16.48 0.25 11.01
N PRO A 420 -17.55 -0.55 10.95
CA PRO A 420 -17.59 -1.88 10.35
C PRO A 420 -17.73 -1.87 8.82
N TYR A 421 -16.87 -1.10 8.14
CA TYR A 421 -16.83 -1.00 6.69
C TYR A 421 -15.52 -1.54 6.12
N ALA A 422 -15.59 -2.19 4.98
CA ALA A 422 -14.48 -2.26 4.05
C ALA A 422 -14.35 -0.91 3.38
N ILE A 423 -13.14 -0.39 3.28
CA ILE A 423 -12.83 0.97 2.80
C ILE A 423 -11.91 0.84 1.59
N ARG A 424 -12.30 1.37 0.45
CA ARG A 424 -11.44 1.46 -0.73
C ARG A 424 -11.21 2.92 -1.09
N ALA A 425 -9.96 3.37 -1.02
CA ALA A 425 -9.49 4.65 -1.54
C ALA A 425 -8.83 4.45 -2.90
N VAL A 426 -9.08 5.33 -3.85
CA VAL A 426 -8.45 5.33 -5.17
C VAL A 426 -7.94 6.71 -5.48
N SER A 427 -6.62 6.83 -5.55
CA SER A 427 -5.94 8.07 -5.94
C SER A 427 -5.70 8.10 -7.44
N GLU A 428 -6.35 9.03 -8.12
CA GLU A 428 -6.17 9.31 -9.55
C GLU A 428 -5.22 10.50 -9.72
N THR A 429 -4.11 10.27 -10.41
CA THR A 429 -3.14 11.33 -10.70
C THR A 429 -3.61 12.14 -11.91
N PHE A 430 -3.97 13.41 -11.69
CA PHE A 430 -4.37 14.32 -12.76
C PHE A 430 -3.17 15.04 -13.38
N GLU A 431 -2.21 15.45 -12.53
CA GLU A 431 -0.99 16.10 -12.98
C GLU A 431 0.17 15.69 -12.05
N SER A 432 1.39 15.56 -12.58
CA SER A 432 2.57 15.18 -11.81
C SER A 432 3.84 15.92 -12.21
N ASN A 433 4.42 16.60 -11.22
CA ASN A 433 5.77 17.17 -11.27
C ASN A 433 6.50 16.89 -9.94
N GLY A 434 6.63 15.61 -9.59
CA GLY A 434 7.36 15.13 -8.42
C GLY A 434 6.53 14.94 -7.15
N SER A 435 6.88 13.91 -6.38
CA SER A 435 6.32 13.53 -5.08
C SER A 435 4.79 13.30 -5.07
N THR A 436 4.29 12.62 -6.08
CA THR A 436 2.86 12.39 -6.30
C THR A 436 2.26 11.47 -5.21
N SER A 437 3.01 10.48 -4.70
CA SER A 437 2.56 9.60 -3.62
C SER A 437 2.26 10.34 -2.31
N MET A 438 2.99 11.42 -2.03
CA MET A 438 2.75 12.25 -0.85
C MET A 438 1.49 13.12 -1.01
N ALA A 439 1.25 13.62 -2.22
CA ALA A 439 -0.01 14.28 -2.54
C ALA A 439 -1.21 13.30 -2.45
N SER A 440 -1.02 12.04 -2.87
CA SER A 440 -2.00 10.96 -2.70
C SER A 440 -2.35 10.75 -1.22
N THR A 441 -1.37 10.68 -0.32
CA THR A 441 -1.61 10.57 1.13
C THR A 441 -2.46 11.73 1.67
N CYS A 442 -2.16 12.97 1.28
CA CYS A 442 -2.92 14.14 1.71
C CYS A 442 -4.37 14.12 1.17
N ALA A 443 -4.54 13.80 -0.11
CA ALA A 443 -5.87 13.69 -0.74
C ALA A 443 -6.69 12.57 -0.09
N SER A 444 -6.11 11.39 0.12
CA SER A 444 -6.79 10.25 0.74
C SER A 444 -7.19 10.52 2.18
N CYS A 445 -6.35 11.20 2.97
CA CYS A 445 -6.72 11.62 4.31
C CYS A 445 -7.99 12.47 4.31
N MET A 446 -8.06 13.47 3.42
CA MET A 446 -9.23 14.34 3.31
C MET A 446 -10.46 13.63 2.74
N SER A 447 -10.30 12.74 1.77
CA SER A 447 -11.41 11.97 1.18
C SER A 447 -12.02 10.99 2.17
N LEU A 448 -11.20 10.35 3.03
CA LEU A 448 -11.68 9.54 4.15
C LEU A 448 -12.50 10.37 5.14
N MET A 449 -12.03 11.57 5.49
CA MET A 449 -12.76 12.50 6.37
C MET A 449 -14.08 12.95 5.72
N ALA A 450 -14.08 13.25 4.42
CA ALA A 450 -15.26 13.62 3.65
C ALA A 450 -16.26 12.46 3.52
N ALA A 451 -15.79 11.22 3.48
CA ALA A 451 -16.63 10.02 3.49
C ALA A 451 -17.28 9.72 4.86
N GLY A 452 -16.91 10.45 5.91
CA GLY A 452 -17.39 10.19 7.27
C GLY A 452 -16.65 9.06 7.98
N VAL A 453 -15.45 8.69 7.52
CA VAL A 453 -14.57 7.75 8.25
C VAL A 453 -13.98 8.49 9.45
N PRO A 454 -14.26 8.07 10.69
CA PRO A 454 -13.79 8.76 11.90
C PRO A 454 -12.31 8.47 12.17
N ILE A 455 -11.43 8.98 11.28
CA ILE A 455 -9.99 8.87 11.48
C ILE A 455 -9.56 9.56 12.76
N LYS A 456 -8.58 8.97 13.44
CA LYS A 456 -8.09 9.42 14.75
C LYS A 456 -7.43 10.82 14.68
N ARG A 457 -6.66 11.07 13.63
CA ARG A 457 -5.93 12.33 13.36
C ARG A 457 -5.70 12.51 11.87
N MET A 458 -5.52 13.75 11.45
CA MET A 458 -5.12 14.08 10.09
C MET A 458 -3.69 13.62 9.81
N VAL A 459 -3.45 13.09 8.63
CA VAL A 459 -2.13 12.67 8.12
C VAL A 459 -1.76 13.50 6.92
N ALA A 460 -0.56 14.04 6.92
CA ALA A 460 0.03 14.65 5.73
C ALA A 460 1.34 13.94 5.35
N GLY A 461 1.72 14.05 4.09
CA GLY A 461 2.96 13.52 3.55
C GLY A 461 3.71 14.57 2.73
N ILE A 462 5.04 14.51 2.80
CA ILE A 462 5.93 15.35 2.01
C ILE A 462 7.23 14.62 1.70
N SER A 463 7.96 15.03 0.67
CA SER A 463 9.31 14.56 0.38
C SER A 463 10.34 15.63 0.60
N CYS A 464 11.53 15.19 1.02
CA CYS A 464 12.75 15.97 0.97
C CYS A 464 13.72 15.36 -0.03
N GLY A 465 14.46 16.21 -0.75
CA GLY A 465 15.56 15.81 -1.61
C GLY A 465 16.91 16.16 -1.00
N LEU A 466 17.95 15.72 -1.69
CA LEU A 466 19.33 15.96 -1.30
C LEU A 466 20.17 16.23 -2.55
N VAL A 467 21.05 17.22 -2.44
CA VAL A 467 22.15 17.41 -3.39
C VAL A 467 23.44 17.40 -2.57
N THR A 468 24.36 16.48 -2.90
CA THR A 468 25.66 16.38 -2.24
C THR A 468 26.77 16.94 -3.14
N GLY A 469 27.84 17.46 -2.50
CA GLY A 469 29.07 17.85 -3.17
C GLY A 469 30.16 16.79 -3.07
N ASP A 470 31.41 17.24 -2.96
CA ASP A 470 32.57 16.35 -2.99
C ASP A 470 32.87 15.68 -1.64
N THR A 471 32.32 16.21 -0.54
CA THR A 471 32.51 15.67 0.82
C THR A 471 31.16 15.42 1.48
N ASP A 472 31.17 14.59 2.54
CA ASP A 472 29.98 14.25 3.31
C ASP A 472 29.33 15.45 4.03
N ASP A 473 30.08 16.53 4.25
CA ASP A 473 29.61 17.78 4.87
C ASP A 473 29.13 18.82 3.85
N ASP A 474 29.42 18.62 2.54
CA ASP A 474 28.98 19.53 1.46
C ASP A 474 27.66 19.01 0.88
N TYR A 475 26.54 19.38 1.49
CA TYR A 475 25.23 18.94 1.07
C TYR A 475 24.13 19.98 1.35
N ILE A 476 23.03 19.87 0.62
CA ILE A 476 21.80 20.63 0.84
C ILE A 476 20.60 19.69 0.83
N VAL A 477 19.79 19.75 1.88
CA VAL A 477 18.48 19.10 1.96
C VAL A 477 17.41 20.05 1.43
N LEU A 478 16.61 19.61 0.44
CA LEU A 478 15.54 20.38 -0.19
C LEU A 478 14.19 19.94 0.35
N THR A 479 13.34 20.85 0.79
CA THR A 479 11.96 20.54 1.16
C THR A 479 11.05 20.61 -0.07
N ASP A 480 10.15 19.64 -0.24
CA ASP A 480 9.20 19.55 -1.35
C ASP A 480 9.86 19.58 -2.73
N ILE A 481 10.51 18.48 -3.09
CA ILE A 481 11.17 18.36 -4.39
C ILE A 481 10.18 18.26 -5.55
N GLN A 482 10.50 18.95 -6.64
CA GLN A 482 9.87 18.76 -7.93
C GLN A 482 10.58 17.68 -8.77
N GLY A 483 9.98 17.31 -9.93
CA GLY A 483 10.51 16.24 -10.78
C GLY A 483 11.97 16.41 -11.16
N LEU A 484 12.41 17.63 -11.56
CA LEU A 484 13.80 17.89 -11.94
C LEU A 484 14.78 17.67 -10.76
N GLU A 485 14.37 18.07 -9.57
CA GLU A 485 15.17 17.90 -8.34
C GLU A 485 15.21 16.44 -7.89
N ASP A 486 14.13 15.66 -8.12
CA ASP A 486 14.16 14.20 -7.96
C ASP A 486 15.13 13.57 -8.96
N PHE A 487 15.06 13.91 -10.25
CA PHE A 487 15.92 13.31 -11.28
C PHE A 487 17.41 13.59 -11.04
N PHE A 488 17.77 14.81 -10.71
CA PHE A 488 19.17 15.29 -10.60
C PHE A 488 19.73 15.24 -9.19
N GLY A 489 18.88 15.11 -8.18
CA GLY A 489 19.25 14.95 -6.78
C GLY A 489 19.74 13.53 -6.46
N ASP A 490 20.12 13.36 -5.21
CA ASP A 490 20.72 12.15 -4.68
C ASP A 490 19.76 11.34 -3.79
N MET A 491 18.66 11.96 -3.35
CA MET A 491 17.68 11.36 -2.42
C MET A 491 16.27 11.84 -2.72
N ASP A 492 15.31 10.94 -2.58
CA ASP A 492 13.88 11.18 -2.43
C ASP A 492 13.42 10.56 -1.10
N PHE A 493 13.31 11.37 -0.06
CA PHE A 493 13.00 10.96 1.31
C PHE A 493 11.56 11.35 1.65
N LYS A 494 10.67 10.38 1.61
CA LYS A 494 9.23 10.55 1.84
C LYS A 494 8.88 10.21 3.27
N VAL A 495 8.20 11.14 3.96
CA VAL A 495 7.70 10.91 5.33
C VAL A 495 6.25 11.33 5.42
N THR A 496 5.46 10.48 6.01
CA THR A 496 4.06 10.75 6.38
C THR A 496 3.91 10.72 7.89
N GLY A 497 2.93 11.43 8.41
CA GLY A 497 2.65 11.41 9.83
C GLY A 497 1.56 12.38 10.25
N THR A 498 1.20 12.27 11.52
CA THR A 498 0.26 13.12 12.23
C THR A 498 0.99 14.24 12.99
N THR A 499 0.28 14.94 13.85
CA THR A 499 0.88 15.88 14.83
C THR A 499 1.72 15.16 15.89
N GLU A 500 1.41 13.89 16.18
CA GLU A 500 2.03 13.10 17.25
C GLU A 500 3.31 12.38 16.80
N GLY A 501 3.33 11.88 15.54
CA GLY A 501 4.48 11.13 15.06
C GLY A 501 4.36 10.64 13.61
N ILE A 502 5.35 9.87 13.22
CA ILE A 502 5.50 9.29 11.88
C ILE A 502 4.55 8.11 11.71
N THR A 503 3.92 8.01 10.53
CA THR A 503 3.10 6.86 10.13
C THR A 503 3.73 6.02 9.03
N ALA A 504 4.53 6.61 8.12
CA ALA A 504 5.34 5.86 7.17
C ALA A 504 6.57 6.63 6.71
N ILE A 505 7.60 5.88 6.33
CA ILE A 505 8.80 6.40 5.65
C ILE A 505 9.09 5.55 4.42
N GLN A 506 9.51 6.19 3.34
CA GLN A 506 10.14 5.55 2.21
C GLN A 506 11.30 6.42 1.72
N MET A 507 12.49 5.84 1.64
CA MET A 507 13.69 6.52 1.17
C MET A 507 14.23 5.82 -0.08
N ASP A 508 14.41 6.59 -1.15
CA ASP A 508 15.09 6.20 -2.38
C ASP A 508 16.34 7.07 -2.54
N ILE A 509 17.50 6.48 -2.82
CA ILE A 509 18.75 7.23 -3.01
C ILE A 509 19.49 6.78 -4.28
N LYS A 510 20.39 7.65 -4.76
CA LYS A 510 21.20 7.42 -5.96
C LYS A 510 22.71 7.47 -5.67
N ILE A 511 23.07 7.47 -4.40
CA ILE A 511 24.45 7.46 -3.86
C ILE A 511 24.64 6.30 -2.89
N HIS A 512 25.86 6.08 -2.41
CA HIS A 512 26.23 4.92 -1.59
C HIS A 512 25.79 5.02 -0.12
N GLY A 513 24.86 5.88 0.21
CA GLY A 513 24.28 6.00 1.53
C GLY A 513 24.28 7.44 2.10
N LEU A 514 23.56 7.61 3.19
CA LEU A 514 23.39 8.86 3.91
C LEU A 514 24.09 8.82 5.26
N THR A 515 24.67 9.94 5.65
CA THR A 515 25.21 10.15 7.00
C THR A 515 24.07 10.45 8.00
N ARG A 516 24.33 10.28 9.28
CA ARG A 516 23.36 10.55 10.34
C ARG A 516 22.82 11.98 10.33
N PRO A 517 23.63 13.04 10.20
CA PRO A 517 23.12 14.41 10.12
C PRO A 517 22.11 14.63 8.99
N ILE A 518 22.32 14.02 7.82
CA ILE A 518 21.40 14.13 6.67
C ILE A 518 20.04 13.50 6.99
N VAL A 519 20.04 12.30 7.59
CA VAL A 519 18.80 11.60 7.98
C VAL A 519 18.02 12.40 9.03
N GLU A 520 18.71 12.89 10.06
CA GLU A 520 18.10 13.70 11.13
C GLU A 520 17.52 15.02 10.57
N GLU A 521 18.24 15.70 9.69
CA GLU A 521 17.76 16.93 9.05
C GLU A 521 16.55 16.66 8.16
N ALA A 522 16.57 15.60 7.33
CA ALA A 522 15.45 15.24 6.47
C ALA A 522 14.17 14.92 7.29
N ILE A 523 14.30 14.18 8.37
CA ILE A 523 13.19 13.89 9.29
C ILE A 523 12.64 15.18 9.93
N ALA A 524 13.51 16.07 10.40
CA ALA A 524 13.10 17.33 11.01
C ALA A 524 12.38 18.25 10.01
N ARG A 525 12.92 18.38 8.79
CA ARG A 525 12.31 19.21 7.72
C ARG A 525 10.97 18.65 7.27
N THR A 526 10.85 17.35 7.10
CA THR A 526 9.57 16.72 6.74
C THR A 526 8.52 16.90 7.84
N ARG A 527 8.89 16.89 9.14
CA ARG A 527 7.96 17.20 10.23
C ARG A 527 7.40 18.62 10.10
N GLN A 528 8.28 19.62 9.95
CA GLN A 528 7.87 21.02 9.80
C GLN A 528 6.93 21.18 8.59
N ALA A 529 7.28 20.58 7.46
CA ALA A 529 6.50 20.67 6.24
C ALA A 529 5.13 20.00 6.35
N ARG A 530 5.02 18.82 6.99
CA ARG A 530 3.73 18.15 7.22
C ARG A 530 2.79 19.00 8.06
N LEU A 531 3.29 19.55 9.17
CA LEU A 531 2.49 20.42 10.02
C LEU A 531 2.03 21.67 9.28
N PHE A 532 2.92 22.29 8.48
CA PHE A 532 2.56 23.42 7.64
C PHE A 532 1.45 23.09 6.63
N ILE A 533 1.54 21.95 5.92
CA ILE A 533 0.53 21.50 4.96
C ILE A 533 -0.83 21.30 5.65
N MET A 534 -0.85 20.63 6.80
CA MET A 534 -2.07 20.44 7.58
C MET A 534 -2.73 21.77 7.95
N ASP A 535 -1.97 22.69 8.54
CA ASP A 535 -2.50 23.93 9.11
C ASP A 535 -2.88 24.96 8.04
N THR A 536 -2.11 25.04 6.96
CA THR A 536 -2.32 26.09 5.94
C THR A 536 -3.25 25.68 4.81
N CYS A 537 -3.42 24.37 4.55
CA CYS A 537 -4.16 23.85 3.42
C CYS A 537 -5.26 22.86 3.82
N MET A 538 -4.90 21.69 4.37
CA MET A 538 -5.85 20.59 4.55
C MET A 538 -6.98 20.92 5.52
N LYS A 539 -6.68 21.52 6.67
CA LYS A 539 -7.69 21.94 7.67
C LYS A 539 -8.66 23.02 7.14
N LYS A 540 -8.26 23.79 6.13
CA LYS A 540 -9.16 24.77 5.50
C LYS A 540 -10.19 24.11 4.59
N ALA A 541 -9.85 22.98 3.99
CA ALA A 541 -10.75 22.20 3.15
C ALA A 541 -11.67 21.32 4.00
N ILE A 542 -11.12 20.65 5.01
CA ILE A 542 -11.88 19.84 5.98
C ILE A 542 -11.06 19.72 7.26
N ASP A 543 -11.62 20.20 8.38
CA ASP A 543 -10.93 20.23 9.67
C ASP A 543 -11.14 18.95 10.51
N LYS A 544 -12.28 18.31 10.36
CA LYS A 544 -12.65 17.06 11.06
C LYS A 544 -13.44 16.11 10.15
N PRO A 545 -13.40 14.80 10.44
CA PRO A 545 -14.27 13.85 9.77
C PRO A 545 -15.73 14.27 9.90
N ARG A 546 -16.52 14.02 8.85
CA ARG A 546 -17.97 14.18 8.91
C ARG A 546 -18.57 13.22 9.91
N GLU A 547 -19.64 13.65 10.58
CA GLU A 547 -20.31 12.85 11.62
C GLU A 547 -21.07 11.66 11.05
N THR A 548 -21.45 11.72 9.76
CA THR A 548 -22.19 10.67 9.06
C THR A 548 -21.56 10.35 7.73
N VAL A 549 -21.72 9.11 7.29
CA VAL A 549 -21.33 8.70 5.94
C VAL A 549 -22.15 9.45 4.88
N GLY A 550 -21.57 9.60 3.69
CA GLY A 550 -22.21 10.31 2.57
C GLY A 550 -23.58 9.74 2.18
N GLU A 551 -24.39 10.54 1.49
CA GLU A 551 -25.77 10.20 1.08
C GLU A 551 -25.84 8.87 0.29
N TYR A 552 -24.87 8.64 -0.60
CA TYR A 552 -24.82 7.45 -1.46
C TYR A 552 -24.07 6.29 -0.81
N ALA A 553 -23.41 6.50 0.33
CA ALA A 553 -22.74 5.44 1.05
C ALA A 553 -23.76 4.53 1.73
N PRO A 554 -23.52 3.20 1.76
CA PRO A 554 -24.37 2.30 2.50
C PRO A 554 -24.27 2.61 4.01
N LYS A 555 -25.43 2.65 4.67
CA LYS A 555 -25.54 2.77 6.13
C LYS A 555 -25.46 1.39 6.76
N ILE A 556 -24.98 1.29 7.99
CA ILE A 556 -24.91 0.02 8.73
C ILE A 556 -25.65 0.18 10.05
N ILE A 557 -26.58 -0.73 10.32
CA ILE A 557 -27.23 -0.89 11.61
C ILE A 557 -26.71 -2.20 12.21
N GLN A 558 -26.35 -2.14 13.50
CA GLN A 558 -25.75 -3.28 14.19
C GLN A 558 -26.62 -3.74 15.34
N THR A 559 -26.61 -5.04 15.60
CA THR A 559 -27.22 -5.66 16.80
C THR A 559 -26.43 -6.92 17.16
N THR A 560 -26.72 -7.45 18.35
CA THR A 560 -26.16 -8.73 18.78
C THR A 560 -27.30 -9.71 19.03
N ILE A 561 -27.14 -10.94 18.58
CA ILE A 561 -28.07 -12.04 18.80
C ILE A 561 -27.37 -13.16 19.56
N ASP A 562 -28.15 -14.04 20.20
CA ASP A 562 -27.60 -15.25 20.82
C ASP A 562 -26.93 -16.11 19.73
N PRO A 563 -25.64 -16.51 19.88
CA PRO A 563 -24.96 -17.38 18.94
C PRO A 563 -25.72 -18.68 18.63
N ALA A 564 -26.47 -19.24 19.60
CA ALA A 564 -27.32 -20.40 19.40
C ALA A 564 -28.46 -20.15 18.38
N LYS A 565 -28.83 -18.90 18.14
CA LYS A 565 -29.88 -18.48 17.21
C LYS A 565 -29.39 -18.15 15.80
N ILE A 566 -28.08 -18.10 15.57
CA ILE A 566 -27.52 -17.81 14.23
C ILE A 566 -28.08 -18.74 13.18
N GLY A 567 -28.19 -20.04 13.51
CA GLY A 567 -28.73 -21.04 12.59
C GLY A 567 -30.19 -20.78 12.17
N GLU A 568 -31.01 -20.16 13.04
CA GLU A 568 -32.40 -19.79 12.72
C GLU A 568 -32.44 -18.60 11.75
N VAL A 569 -31.56 -17.60 11.94
CA VAL A 569 -31.47 -16.42 11.07
C VAL A 569 -30.89 -16.80 9.69
N VAL A 570 -29.86 -17.64 9.65
CA VAL A 570 -29.25 -18.10 8.40
C VAL A 570 -30.21 -19.02 7.64
N GLY A 571 -30.86 -19.91 8.37
CA GLY A 571 -31.76 -20.93 7.80
C GLY A 571 -31.01 -22.03 7.05
N GLN A 572 -31.76 -23.06 6.63
CA GLN A 572 -31.18 -24.20 5.91
C GLN A 572 -30.52 -23.76 4.60
N ARG A 573 -29.20 -23.93 4.47
CA ARG A 573 -28.40 -23.50 3.31
C ARG A 573 -28.51 -22.00 2.97
N GLY A 574 -28.72 -21.15 3.97
CA GLY A 574 -28.82 -19.71 3.79
C GLY A 574 -30.20 -19.22 3.31
N LYS A 575 -31.22 -20.08 3.25
CA LYS A 575 -32.52 -19.74 2.65
C LYS A 575 -33.21 -18.57 3.35
N THR A 576 -33.17 -18.51 4.69
CA THR A 576 -33.84 -17.46 5.47
C THR A 576 -33.13 -16.13 5.30
N ILE A 577 -31.81 -16.08 5.49
CA ILE A 577 -31.03 -14.84 5.35
C ILE A 577 -31.10 -14.28 3.94
N ASN A 578 -31.03 -15.12 2.90
CA ASN A 578 -31.14 -14.67 1.52
C ASN A 578 -32.53 -14.09 1.21
N ALA A 579 -33.60 -14.68 1.76
CA ALA A 579 -34.93 -14.12 1.60
C ALA A 579 -35.07 -12.72 2.24
N ILE A 580 -34.46 -12.49 3.42
CA ILE A 580 -34.41 -11.17 4.05
C ILE A 580 -33.63 -10.20 3.19
N ILE A 581 -32.43 -10.59 2.70
CA ILE A 581 -31.57 -9.78 1.84
C ILE A 581 -32.33 -9.33 0.57
N ASP A 582 -32.98 -10.28 -0.11
CA ASP A 582 -33.68 -10.03 -1.37
C ASP A 582 -34.93 -9.15 -1.17
N GLU A 583 -35.73 -9.42 -0.12
CA GLU A 583 -36.96 -8.65 0.15
C GLU A 583 -36.66 -7.23 0.62
N CYS A 584 -35.64 -7.04 1.47
CA CYS A 584 -35.33 -5.75 2.08
C CYS A 584 -34.31 -4.92 1.27
N GLY A 585 -33.65 -5.52 0.27
CA GLY A 585 -32.63 -4.81 -0.53
C GLY A 585 -31.39 -4.46 0.27
N VAL A 586 -30.97 -5.31 1.19
CA VAL A 586 -29.84 -5.08 2.13
C VAL A 586 -28.77 -6.16 1.98
N LYS A 587 -27.62 -5.95 2.60
CA LYS A 587 -26.62 -7.01 2.89
C LYS A 587 -26.59 -7.27 4.38
N ILE A 588 -26.39 -8.53 4.77
CA ILE A 588 -26.36 -8.94 6.19
C ILE A 588 -25.12 -9.79 6.41
N ASP A 589 -24.29 -9.35 7.36
CA ASP A 589 -23.13 -10.07 7.84
C ASP A 589 -23.38 -10.52 9.29
N ILE A 590 -23.07 -11.77 9.62
CA ILE A 590 -23.21 -12.32 10.96
C ILE A 590 -21.89 -13.02 11.33
N THR A 591 -21.33 -12.64 12.47
CA THR A 591 -20.11 -13.27 13.02
C THR A 591 -20.48 -14.45 13.95
N ASP A 592 -19.54 -15.35 14.20
CA ASP A 592 -19.75 -16.55 15.01
C ASP A 592 -20.13 -16.25 16.47
N ASP A 593 -19.78 -15.07 16.98
CA ASP A 593 -20.14 -14.56 18.31
C ASP A 593 -21.53 -13.88 18.37
N GLY A 594 -22.27 -13.90 17.25
CA GLY A 594 -23.63 -13.39 17.18
C GLY A 594 -23.75 -11.89 16.89
N PHE A 595 -22.68 -11.23 16.46
CA PHE A 595 -22.74 -9.84 16.03
C PHE A 595 -23.32 -9.75 14.61
N VAL A 596 -24.39 -8.98 14.45
CA VAL A 596 -25.13 -8.83 13.18
C VAL A 596 -24.98 -7.41 12.67
N SER A 597 -24.56 -7.25 11.42
CA SER A 597 -24.50 -5.99 10.68
C SER A 597 -25.45 -6.03 9.49
N VAL A 598 -26.43 -5.12 9.47
CA VAL A 598 -27.36 -4.92 8.34
C VAL A 598 -26.94 -3.67 7.59
N CYS A 599 -26.59 -3.82 6.32
CA CYS A 599 -26.04 -2.78 5.48
C CYS A 599 -26.97 -2.48 4.29
N GLY A 600 -27.32 -1.20 4.09
CA GLY A 600 -28.17 -0.78 2.99
C GLY A 600 -28.15 0.75 2.77
N VAL A 601 -28.65 1.20 1.63
CA VAL A 601 -28.79 2.62 1.33
C VAL A 601 -30.12 3.14 1.88
N GLU A 602 -31.18 2.35 1.72
CA GLU A 602 -32.55 2.71 2.11
C GLU A 602 -32.82 2.32 3.56
N GLN A 603 -33.11 3.35 4.40
CA GLN A 603 -33.39 3.15 5.84
C GLN A 603 -34.55 2.18 6.09
N ALA A 604 -35.62 2.29 5.31
CA ALA A 604 -36.81 1.45 5.46
C ALA A 604 -36.53 -0.05 5.27
N GLY A 605 -35.65 -0.39 4.31
CA GLY A 605 -35.21 -1.78 4.09
C GLY A 605 -34.40 -2.32 5.27
N MET A 606 -33.47 -1.52 5.79
CA MET A 606 -32.65 -1.90 6.96
C MET A 606 -33.52 -2.09 8.22
N ASP A 607 -34.45 -1.18 8.48
CA ASP A 607 -35.36 -1.29 9.63
C ASP A 607 -36.25 -2.53 9.52
N GLN A 608 -36.71 -2.89 8.31
CA GLN A 608 -37.50 -4.09 8.06
C GLN A 608 -36.64 -5.35 8.26
N ALA A 609 -35.40 -5.38 7.77
CA ALA A 609 -34.49 -6.51 7.99
C ALA A 609 -34.20 -6.71 9.49
N MET A 610 -33.93 -5.64 10.22
CA MET A 610 -33.72 -5.68 11.67
C MET A 610 -34.98 -6.21 12.40
N LYS A 611 -36.16 -5.82 11.98
CA LYS A 611 -37.43 -6.32 12.51
C LYS A 611 -37.58 -7.82 12.26
N TYR A 612 -37.23 -8.30 11.07
CA TYR A 612 -37.26 -9.73 10.75
C TYR A 612 -36.27 -10.54 11.60
N ILE A 613 -35.02 -10.07 11.70
CA ILE A 613 -34.00 -10.73 12.51
C ILE A 613 -34.46 -10.81 13.97
N LYS A 614 -34.97 -9.71 14.55
CA LYS A 614 -35.50 -9.67 15.91
C LYS A 614 -36.68 -10.64 16.07
N THR A 615 -37.60 -10.67 15.11
CA THR A 615 -38.75 -11.61 15.14
C THR A 615 -38.30 -13.06 15.08
N ILE A 616 -37.21 -13.38 14.34
CA ILE A 616 -36.70 -14.76 14.24
C ILE A 616 -36.06 -15.21 15.56
N VAL A 617 -35.24 -14.37 16.20
CA VAL A 617 -34.46 -14.76 17.38
C VAL A 617 -35.26 -14.68 18.70
N GLU A 618 -36.27 -13.82 18.77
CA GLU A 618 -37.13 -13.70 19.94
C GLU A 618 -38.25 -14.74 19.91
N ASP A 619 -38.60 -15.29 21.08
CA ASP A 619 -39.78 -16.13 21.22
C ASP A 619 -41.05 -15.26 21.19
N PHE A 620 -42.13 -15.80 20.63
CA PHE A 620 -43.41 -15.09 20.64
C PHE A 620 -43.98 -14.98 22.06
N GLU A 621 -44.27 -13.75 22.47
CA GLU A 621 -44.84 -13.46 23.78
C GLU A 621 -46.38 -13.58 23.74
N GLU A 622 -46.94 -14.32 24.73
CA GLU A 622 -48.38 -14.45 24.86
C GLU A 622 -49.04 -13.08 25.10
N GLY A 623 -50.11 -12.80 24.37
CA GLY A 623 -50.85 -11.53 24.45
C GLY A 623 -50.32 -10.42 23.54
N LYS A 624 -49.14 -10.53 22.97
CA LYS A 624 -48.54 -9.55 22.07
C LYS A 624 -49.08 -9.70 20.64
N ILE A 625 -49.22 -8.58 19.93
CA ILE A 625 -49.69 -8.52 18.54
C ILE A 625 -48.50 -8.48 17.61
N TYR A 626 -48.52 -9.33 16.60
CA TYR A 626 -47.53 -9.44 15.54
C TYR A 626 -48.22 -9.25 14.19
N GLU A 627 -47.54 -8.63 13.24
CA GLU A 627 -47.99 -8.48 11.86
C GLU A 627 -47.27 -9.48 10.97
N GLY A 628 -48.01 -10.21 10.16
CA GLY A 628 -47.44 -11.22 9.24
C GLY A 628 -48.26 -11.32 7.97
N LYS A 629 -47.75 -12.12 7.03
CA LYS A 629 -48.28 -12.36 5.70
C LYS A 629 -48.89 -13.75 5.60
N VAL A 630 -50.07 -13.85 5.02
CA VAL A 630 -50.72 -15.14 4.75
C VAL A 630 -49.94 -15.90 3.66
N VAL A 631 -49.29 -16.99 4.01
CA VAL A 631 -48.46 -17.79 3.08
C VAL A 631 -49.08 -19.12 2.66
N SER A 632 -50.05 -19.63 3.44
CA SER A 632 -50.76 -20.87 3.08
C SER A 632 -52.13 -20.88 3.75
N ILE A 633 -53.15 -21.29 3.04
CA ILE A 633 -54.49 -21.49 3.54
C ILE A 633 -54.83 -22.99 3.44
N LYS A 634 -55.43 -23.54 4.51
CA LYS A 634 -55.91 -24.91 4.63
C LYS A 634 -57.32 -24.91 5.19
N GLU A 635 -58.05 -26.00 5.03
CA GLU A 635 -59.44 -26.15 5.53
C GLU A 635 -59.56 -25.83 7.04
N PHE A 636 -58.53 -26.09 7.84
CA PHE A 636 -58.53 -25.89 9.29
C PHE A 636 -57.95 -24.54 9.76
N GLY A 637 -57.40 -23.71 8.86
CA GLY A 637 -56.80 -22.42 9.24
C GLY A 637 -55.82 -21.87 8.22
N ALA A 638 -55.19 -20.73 8.57
CA ALA A 638 -54.18 -20.09 7.76
C ALA A 638 -52.80 -20.12 8.43
N PHE A 639 -51.74 -20.23 7.63
CA PHE A 639 -50.36 -20.06 8.08
C PHE A 639 -49.91 -18.63 7.77
N ILE A 640 -49.43 -17.97 8.78
CA ILE A 640 -48.95 -16.59 8.73
C ILE A 640 -47.47 -16.59 8.93
N GLU A 641 -46.74 -16.02 7.99
CA GLU A 641 -45.30 -15.80 8.09
C GLU A 641 -45.02 -14.42 8.68
N PHE A 642 -44.40 -14.36 9.86
CA PHE A 642 -44.06 -13.14 10.58
C PHE A 642 -42.69 -12.58 10.22
N ALA A 643 -41.81 -13.48 9.80
CA ALA A 643 -40.50 -13.20 9.19
C ALA A 643 -40.14 -14.40 8.31
N PRO A 644 -39.27 -14.24 7.30
CA PRO A 644 -38.84 -15.35 6.45
C PRO A 644 -38.44 -16.58 7.26
N GLY A 645 -39.11 -17.71 7.03
CA GLY A 645 -38.90 -18.98 7.75
C GLY A 645 -39.50 -19.07 9.15
N LYS A 646 -40.20 -18.05 9.66
CA LYS A 646 -40.89 -18.06 10.95
C LYS A 646 -42.40 -17.90 10.82
N GLU A 647 -43.07 -19.03 10.85
CA GLU A 647 -44.52 -19.12 10.61
C GLU A 647 -45.28 -19.45 11.91
N GLY A 648 -46.55 -19.04 11.94
CA GLY A 648 -47.51 -19.43 12.96
C GLY A 648 -48.87 -19.80 12.36
N MET A 649 -49.66 -20.59 13.07
CA MET A 649 -50.94 -21.04 12.61
C MET A 649 -52.09 -20.28 13.28
N VAL A 650 -53.04 -19.80 12.49
CA VAL A 650 -54.32 -19.26 12.93
C VAL A 650 -55.41 -20.26 12.58
N HIS A 651 -56.03 -20.86 13.59
CA HIS A 651 -57.14 -21.82 13.39
C HIS A 651 -58.35 -21.05 12.81
N ILE A 652 -59.15 -21.72 11.97
CA ILE A 652 -60.34 -21.12 11.30
C ILE A 652 -61.26 -20.41 12.30
N SER A 653 -61.44 -20.88 13.52
CA SER A 653 -62.28 -20.26 14.57
C SER A 653 -61.67 -18.99 15.17
N LYS A 654 -60.41 -18.64 14.82
CA LYS A 654 -59.67 -17.47 15.29
C LYS A 654 -59.39 -16.45 14.18
N VAL A 655 -59.92 -16.68 12.96
CA VAL A 655 -59.76 -15.81 11.81
C VAL A 655 -60.72 -14.61 11.91
N ALA A 656 -62.03 -14.85 12.17
CA ALA A 656 -63.04 -13.82 12.24
C ALA A 656 -63.94 -13.97 13.50
N ASN A 657 -64.64 -12.92 13.85
CA ASN A 657 -65.62 -12.92 14.96
C ASN A 657 -66.87 -13.75 14.64
N GLU A 658 -67.24 -13.83 13.36
CA GLU A 658 -68.36 -14.59 12.85
C GLU A 658 -67.92 -15.99 12.47
N ARG A 659 -68.83 -16.95 12.44
CA ARG A 659 -68.58 -18.32 12.00
C ARG A 659 -68.43 -18.33 10.49
N ILE A 660 -67.24 -18.68 9.99
CA ILE A 660 -66.91 -18.81 8.56
C ILE A 660 -66.91 -20.28 8.18
N GLU A 661 -67.30 -20.65 6.94
CA GLU A 661 -67.28 -22.01 6.44
C GLU A 661 -65.92 -22.33 5.82
N HIS A 662 -65.32 -21.36 5.12
CA HIS A 662 -64.00 -21.49 4.54
C HIS A 662 -63.12 -20.31 4.91
N VAL A 663 -61.83 -20.56 5.11
CA VAL A 663 -60.83 -19.51 5.45
C VAL A 663 -60.66 -18.50 4.31
N GLU A 664 -60.80 -18.99 3.08
CA GLU A 664 -60.75 -18.23 1.83
C GLU A 664 -61.83 -17.16 1.70
N ASP A 665 -62.95 -17.27 2.50
CA ASP A 665 -64.01 -16.28 2.52
C ASP A 665 -63.55 -14.93 3.15
N VAL A 666 -62.47 -14.97 3.95
CA VAL A 666 -61.98 -13.82 4.72
C VAL A 666 -60.56 -13.50 4.43
N LEU A 667 -59.72 -14.46 4.05
CA LEU A 667 -58.29 -14.29 3.83
C LEU A 667 -57.90 -14.75 2.44
N THR A 668 -56.98 -14.00 1.82
CA THR A 668 -56.33 -14.40 0.56
C THR A 668 -54.83 -14.56 0.77
N LEU A 669 -54.21 -15.42 -0.08
CA LEU A 669 -52.74 -15.54 -0.06
C LEU A 669 -52.07 -14.18 -0.32
N GLY A 670 -51.14 -13.82 0.53
CA GLY A 670 -50.42 -12.54 0.44
C GLY A 670 -50.98 -11.42 1.33
N ASP A 671 -52.17 -11.62 1.92
CA ASP A 671 -52.75 -10.59 2.84
C ASP A 671 -51.82 -10.37 4.04
N ARG A 672 -51.65 -9.09 4.43
CA ARG A 672 -50.99 -8.71 5.70
C ARG A 672 -52.04 -8.58 6.79
N VAL A 673 -51.82 -9.36 7.84
CA VAL A 673 -52.77 -9.44 8.96
C VAL A 673 -52.09 -9.26 10.30
N LYS A 674 -52.79 -8.65 11.25
CA LYS A 674 -52.34 -8.56 12.64
C LYS A 674 -52.84 -9.79 13.40
N CYS A 675 -51.98 -10.44 14.12
CA CYS A 675 -52.27 -11.65 14.89
C CYS A 675 -51.79 -11.50 16.34
N LYS A 676 -52.69 -11.78 17.30
CA LYS A 676 -52.32 -11.83 18.72
C LYS A 676 -51.84 -13.23 19.05
N CYS A 677 -50.67 -13.34 19.70
CA CYS A 677 -50.16 -14.59 20.19
C CYS A 677 -51.03 -15.09 21.35
N MET A 678 -51.51 -16.32 21.24
CA MET A 678 -52.39 -16.96 22.24
C MET A 678 -51.63 -17.93 23.14
N GLY A 679 -50.31 -17.96 23.06
CA GLY A 679 -49.47 -18.90 23.78
C GLY A 679 -49.41 -20.29 23.11
N LYS A 680 -48.93 -21.33 23.82
CA LYS A 680 -48.78 -22.69 23.30
C LYS A 680 -50.09 -23.46 23.37
N ASP A 681 -50.45 -24.13 22.31
CA ASP A 681 -51.58 -25.08 22.26
C ASP A 681 -51.28 -26.37 23.07
N LYS A 682 -52.28 -27.28 23.17
CA LYS A 682 -52.16 -28.56 23.88
C LYS A 682 -51.06 -29.46 23.30
N MET A 683 -50.60 -29.20 22.11
CA MET A 683 -49.54 -29.93 21.43
C MET A 683 -48.18 -29.18 21.49
N GLY A 684 -48.09 -28.07 22.24
CA GLY A 684 -46.89 -27.31 22.44
C GLY A 684 -46.55 -26.34 21.26
N ARG A 685 -47.46 -26.18 20.28
CA ARG A 685 -47.26 -25.28 19.13
C ARG A 685 -47.83 -23.90 19.45
N ILE A 686 -47.17 -22.84 18.98
CA ILE A 686 -47.63 -21.45 19.16
C ILE A 686 -48.85 -21.21 18.28
N SER A 687 -49.93 -20.71 18.88
CA SER A 687 -51.17 -20.36 18.19
C SER A 687 -51.42 -18.86 18.18
N PHE A 688 -52.06 -18.42 17.13
CA PHE A 688 -52.38 -17.01 16.90
C PHE A 688 -53.88 -16.80 16.64
N SER A 689 -54.34 -15.56 16.88
CA SER A 689 -55.70 -15.16 16.63
C SER A 689 -55.73 -13.79 15.92
N ILE A 690 -56.39 -13.70 14.77
CA ILE A 690 -56.64 -12.46 14.04
C ILE A 690 -57.74 -11.67 14.70
N LYS A 691 -58.83 -12.35 15.10
CA LYS A 691 -60.00 -11.70 15.72
C LYS A 691 -59.67 -11.03 17.06
N ASP A 692 -58.75 -11.57 17.84
CA ASP A 692 -58.37 -11.02 19.15
C ASP A 692 -57.26 -9.93 19.00
N ALA A 693 -56.79 -9.64 17.78
CA ALA A 693 -55.85 -8.59 17.44
C ALA A 693 -56.49 -7.31 16.88
N GLN A 694 -57.81 -7.34 16.67
CA GLN A 694 -58.59 -6.18 16.18
C GLN A 694 -58.90 -5.16 17.26
#